data_4e303baee2d36c48db6da0a7ff96b7ae
#
_entry.id   4e303baee2d36c48db6da0a7ff96b7ae
#
_cell.length_a   1.000
_cell.length_b   1.000
_cell.length_c   1.000
_cell.angle_alpha   90.00
_cell.angle_beta   90.00
_cell.angle_gamma   90.00
#
_symmetry.space_group_name_H-M   'P 1'
#
loop_
_entity.id
_entity.type
_entity.pdbx_description
1 polymer ?
#
loop_
_entity_poly.entity_id
_entity_poly.type
_entity_poly.pdbx_seq_one_letter_code
_entity_poly.pdbx_strand_id
1 'polypeptide(L)'
;MNPNERTLELDKILELLANEAANDLTREQARHLQPQTDLAVVQAELEKTDSALALAVQFGTPPFYAFQDMCTSLQRAKSGAKLSLKDLLEIARILRQVQALSDWYDHCSGVETPLDDLFSRLAPVPFLLEKLDRCILSEEELADASSPALADIRRKILRSGQRLRETLDKMVRNQDVQKCLQDARVTMRDGRFVLPVKAEHRGQVQGLIHDTSASGQTLFIEPLAVVEANNDMRLLESLEQEEIERIITELCADCGTWADAIIADHAVCAELNLYFAKANLAAKMHAFRPIVTDDGVLDLKNARHPLIPAEKVVPISFSLGREQKTLIITGPNTGGKTVALKTAGLLTLMAMCGLLIPAAEGSQISVFETVFANIGDTQSIEQNLSTFSAHMKQVIEILHQADDRSLVLLDELGSGTDPVEGAALAVAIIERLHSNGAKMMITTHYQELKLYATEHPEVENASCEFDLVHLKPTYRLILGSPGKSNAFAITEGLGMDPSIIQQAQTLVSEENVRFERAVEKLEQTRQTLEDQLQAIRVEKQQADEAAAKAKQELEEIRAERAEKIEQARLQAMQIVEQTRAESNALLEELDKLRKEKERATFSEDVISAKSSSKRRFRHMYETANPLEEAAATDASYQLPRALKVGDTVMVADTKQKGKVVSLPDSSNRLLVQFGAMKTKMQLERLRLVNSQPEKQPQKKNAPRTGKVSAKTERSGSMELDIRGCTCDDGVYQMDAFLDRAVLSHVSTVTIIHGKGTGLLRKAVHQRLKQLKYVKSFRLGVFGEGEDGVTIVTLA
;
A
#
# COMPACT_ATOMS: atom_id res chain seq x y z
N MET A 1 11.76 -27.38 -13.54
CA MET A 1 11.44 -26.05 -14.07
C MET A 1 11.34 -26.11 -15.58
N ASN A 2 10.23 -25.67 -16.14
CA ASN A 2 9.93 -25.65 -17.56
C ASN A 2 10.80 -24.60 -18.28
N PRO A 3 11.20 -24.78 -19.56
CA PRO A 3 11.92 -23.76 -20.34
C PRO A 3 11.26 -22.39 -20.35
N ASN A 4 9.93 -22.33 -20.43
CA ASN A 4 9.16 -21.07 -20.38
C ASN A 4 9.33 -20.32 -19.05
N GLU A 5 9.36 -21.02 -17.92
CA GLU A 5 9.56 -20.46 -16.58
C GLU A 5 10.94 -19.81 -16.45
N ARG A 6 11.99 -20.44 -17.05
CA ARG A 6 13.35 -19.88 -17.09
C ARG A 6 13.43 -18.66 -18.00
N THR A 7 12.77 -18.69 -19.16
CA THR A 7 12.70 -17.55 -20.07
C THR A 7 12.07 -16.33 -19.39
N LEU A 8 11.08 -16.57 -18.51
CA LEU A 8 10.42 -15.54 -17.71
C LEU A 8 11.17 -15.22 -16.40
N GLU A 9 12.32 -15.83 -16.15
CA GLU A 9 13.19 -15.56 -14.99
C GLU A 9 12.56 -15.88 -13.63
N LEU A 10 11.62 -16.85 -13.57
CA LEU A 10 11.03 -17.31 -12.31
C LEU A 10 12.10 -17.91 -11.39
N ASP A 11 13.11 -18.60 -11.93
CA ASP A 11 14.22 -19.15 -11.20
C ASP A 11 14.96 -18.08 -10.35
N LYS A 12 15.11 -16.86 -10.87
CA LYS A 12 15.73 -15.75 -10.14
C LYS A 12 14.85 -15.28 -8.98
N ILE A 13 13.54 -15.27 -9.15
CA ILE A 13 12.60 -14.93 -8.06
C ILE A 13 12.63 -16.00 -6.98
N LEU A 14 12.65 -17.27 -7.36
CA LEU A 14 12.76 -18.38 -6.41
C LEU A 14 14.09 -18.37 -5.63
N GLU A 15 15.17 -17.95 -6.26
CA GLU A 15 16.45 -17.77 -5.57
C GLU A 15 16.39 -16.57 -4.59
N LEU A 16 15.74 -15.46 -4.97
CA LEU A 16 15.47 -14.36 -4.04
C LEU A 16 14.61 -14.82 -2.84
N LEU A 17 13.59 -15.65 -3.09
CA LEU A 17 12.78 -16.26 -2.03
C LEU A 17 13.61 -17.17 -1.13
N ALA A 18 14.47 -18.02 -1.70
CA ALA A 18 15.35 -18.91 -0.95
C ALA A 18 16.30 -18.14 -0.01
N ASN A 19 16.75 -16.94 -0.42
CA ASN A 19 17.57 -16.07 0.40
C ASN A 19 16.83 -15.45 1.59
N GLU A 20 15.50 -15.41 1.57
CA GLU A 20 14.67 -14.99 2.72
C GLU A 20 14.44 -16.11 3.72
N ALA A 21 14.66 -17.35 3.35
CA ALA A 21 14.46 -18.52 4.20
C ALA A 21 15.62 -18.72 5.20
N ALA A 22 15.31 -19.03 6.45
CA ALA A 22 16.28 -19.18 7.52
C ALA A 22 17.01 -20.53 7.50
N ASN A 23 16.35 -21.61 7.07
CA ASN A 23 16.89 -22.97 7.10
C ASN A 23 17.02 -23.57 5.68
N ASP A 24 17.89 -24.57 5.55
CA ASP A 24 18.23 -25.15 4.25
C ASP A 24 17.07 -25.93 3.62
N LEU A 25 16.22 -26.58 4.40
CA LEU A 25 15.06 -27.28 3.90
C LEU A 25 14.08 -26.31 3.24
N THR A 26 13.77 -25.19 3.89
CA THR A 26 12.89 -24.16 3.32
C THR A 26 13.51 -23.50 2.09
N ARG A 27 14.86 -23.31 2.06
CA ARG A 27 15.56 -22.81 0.87
C ARG A 27 15.38 -23.75 -0.32
N GLU A 28 15.50 -25.06 -0.06
CA GLU A 28 15.29 -26.05 -1.10
C GLU A 28 13.83 -26.08 -1.56
N GLN A 29 12.87 -26.03 -0.64
CA GLN A 29 11.45 -25.92 -0.97
C GLN A 29 11.17 -24.67 -1.81
N ALA A 30 11.75 -23.53 -1.45
CA ALA A 30 11.60 -22.28 -2.19
C ALA A 30 12.12 -22.39 -3.63
N ARG A 31 13.28 -23.02 -3.85
CA ARG A 31 13.85 -23.24 -5.19
C ARG A 31 13.03 -24.20 -6.05
N HIS A 32 12.31 -25.13 -5.43
CA HIS A 32 11.51 -26.14 -6.12
C HIS A 32 10.02 -25.80 -6.18
N LEU A 33 9.64 -24.59 -5.79
CA LEU A 33 8.26 -24.13 -5.90
C LEU A 33 7.84 -24.14 -7.37
N GLN A 34 6.63 -24.62 -7.64
CA GLN A 34 6.08 -24.71 -8.99
C GLN A 34 4.74 -23.98 -9.08
N PRO A 35 4.45 -23.34 -10.21
CA PRO A 35 3.15 -22.74 -10.46
C PRO A 35 2.03 -23.81 -10.37
N GLN A 36 0.98 -23.49 -9.62
CA GLN A 36 -0.21 -24.33 -9.47
C GLN A 36 -1.28 -23.90 -10.46
N THR A 37 -2.02 -24.87 -10.99
CA THR A 37 -3.08 -24.61 -11.99
C THR A 37 -4.50 -24.77 -11.43
N ASP A 38 -4.61 -25.11 -10.13
CA ASP A 38 -5.88 -25.15 -9.42
C ASP A 38 -6.16 -23.82 -8.76
N LEU A 39 -7.26 -23.18 -9.12
CA LEU A 39 -7.67 -21.87 -8.60
C LEU A 39 -7.78 -21.86 -7.06
N ALA A 40 -8.40 -22.87 -6.49
CA ALA A 40 -8.61 -22.92 -5.04
C ALA A 40 -7.29 -23.05 -4.28
N VAL A 41 -6.35 -23.83 -4.81
CA VAL A 41 -5.00 -23.98 -4.24
C VAL A 41 -4.24 -22.65 -4.31
N VAL A 42 -4.24 -22.00 -5.47
CA VAL A 42 -3.55 -20.69 -5.65
C VAL A 42 -4.13 -19.64 -4.71
N GLN A 43 -5.46 -19.57 -4.60
CA GLN A 43 -6.12 -18.62 -3.69
C GLN A 43 -5.74 -18.87 -2.23
N ALA A 44 -5.76 -20.14 -1.81
CA ALA A 44 -5.39 -20.51 -0.43
C ALA A 44 -3.91 -20.20 -0.13
N GLU A 45 -3.00 -20.48 -1.06
CA GLU A 45 -1.57 -20.17 -0.89
C GLU A 45 -1.29 -18.67 -0.83
N LEU A 46 -1.96 -17.87 -1.68
CA LEU A 46 -1.87 -16.41 -1.61
C LEU A 46 -2.45 -15.85 -0.32
N GLU A 47 -3.54 -16.43 0.17
CA GLU A 47 -4.17 -16.01 1.42
C GLU A 47 -3.28 -16.28 2.63
N LYS A 48 -2.62 -17.45 2.68
CA LYS A 48 -1.64 -17.76 3.71
C LYS A 48 -0.43 -16.80 3.66
N THR A 49 0.06 -16.49 2.44
CA THR A 49 1.17 -15.54 2.25
C THR A 49 0.79 -14.12 2.68
N ASP A 50 -0.41 -13.67 2.32
CA ASP A 50 -0.94 -12.35 2.70
C ASP A 50 -1.15 -12.25 4.22
N SER A 51 -1.66 -13.33 4.83
CA SER A 51 -1.81 -13.47 6.28
C SER A 51 -0.47 -13.42 7.00
N ALA A 52 0.56 -14.11 6.48
CA ALA A 52 1.91 -14.03 7.02
C ALA A 52 2.47 -12.61 6.96
N LEU A 53 2.21 -11.88 5.87
CA LEU A 53 2.60 -10.48 5.73
C LEU A 53 1.86 -9.59 6.75
N ALA A 54 0.55 -9.76 6.88
CA ALA A 54 -0.26 -9.01 7.84
C ALA A 54 0.20 -9.23 9.29
N LEU A 55 0.44 -10.49 9.67
CA LEU A 55 0.97 -10.84 11.00
C LEU A 55 2.36 -10.24 11.22
N ALA A 56 3.26 -10.32 10.21
CA ALA A 56 4.60 -9.76 10.31
C ALA A 56 4.59 -8.22 10.44
N VAL A 57 3.68 -7.53 9.77
CA VAL A 57 3.52 -6.07 9.86
C VAL A 57 2.95 -5.67 11.23
N GLN A 58 2.01 -6.42 11.78
CA GLN A 58 1.31 -6.08 13.02
C GLN A 58 2.10 -6.45 14.26
N PHE A 59 2.73 -7.64 14.28
CA PHE A 59 3.37 -8.22 15.48
C PHE A 59 4.89 -8.39 15.34
N GLY A 60 5.45 -8.03 14.17
CA GLY A 60 6.85 -8.31 13.83
C GLY A 60 7.04 -9.71 13.25
N THR A 61 8.16 -9.92 12.57
CA THR A 61 8.49 -11.25 12.00
C THR A 61 8.80 -12.24 13.12
N PRO A 62 8.23 -13.46 13.09
CA PRO A 62 8.55 -14.48 14.08
C PRO A 62 10.04 -14.88 14.03
N PRO A 63 10.62 -15.31 15.14
CA PRO A 63 12.03 -15.69 15.20
C PRO A 63 12.24 -17.03 14.49
N PHE A 64 12.89 -17.04 13.33
CA PHE A 64 13.34 -18.24 12.65
C PHE A 64 14.85 -18.44 12.81
N TYR A 65 15.25 -19.64 13.23
CA TYR A 65 16.63 -20.03 13.42
C TYR A 65 17.08 -20.97 12.29
N ALA A 66 18.36 -20.96 11.99
CA ALA A 66 18.95 -21.97 11.12
C ALA A 66 19.06 -23.30 11.88
N PHE A 67 18.55 -24.37 11.31
CA PHE A 67 18.70 -25.74 11.78
C PHE A 67 18.82 -26.70 10.59
N GLN A 68 19.44 -27.87 10.85
CA GLN A 68 19.64 -28.90 9.84
C GLN A 68 18.48 -29.89 9.84
N ASP A 69 18.35 -30.65 8.74
CA ASP A 69 17.36 -31.74 8.69
C ASP A 69 17.84 -32.88 9.56
N MET A 70 17.10 -33.16 10.64
CA MET A 70 17.38 -34.20 11.61
C MET A 70 16.44 -35.38 11.50
N CYS A 71 15.61 -35.50 10.46
CA CYS A 71 14.61 -36.56 10.32
C CYS A 71 15.26 -37.97 10.38
N THR A 72 16.39 -38.17 9.69
CA THR A 72 17.11 -39.46 9.70
C THR A 72 17.74 -39.77 11.05
N SER A 73 18.32 -38.78 11.72
CA SER A 73 18.91 -38.95 13.05
C SER A 73 17.83 -39.27 14.09
N LEU A 74 16.68 -38.60 14.05
CA LEU A 74 15.54 -38.89 14.93
C LEU A 74 14.97 -40.28 14.70
N GLN A 75 14.84 -40.75 13.47
CA GLN A 75 14.41 -42.11 13.16
C GLN A 75 15.39 -43.16 13.69
N ARG A 76 16.71 -42.89 13.62
CA ARG A 76 17.75 -43.70 14.20
C ARG A 76 17.64 -43.73 15.72
N ALA A 77 17.42 -42.57 16.36
CA ALA A 77 17.20 -42.50 17.82
C ALA A 77 15.98 -43.32 18.24
N LYS A 78 14.87 -43.22 17.49
CA LYS A 78 13.66 -44.02 17.70
C LYS A 78 13.93 -45.52 17.62
N SER A 79 14.88 -45.95 16.77
CA SER A 79 15.32 -47.34 16.67
C SER A 79 16.35 -47.73 17.72
N GLY A 80 16.66 -46.91 18.72
CA GLY A 80 17.61 -47.17 19.79
C GLY A 80 19.09 -46.91 19.41
N ALA A 81 19.38 -46.27 18.31
CA ALA A 81 20.76 -45.91 17.92
C ALA A 81 21.24 -44.68 18.71
N LYS A 82 22.50 -44.66 19.03
CA LYS A 82 23.17 -43.52 19.66
C LYS A 82 23.35 -42.38 18.61
N LEU A 83 23.08 -41.16 19.03
CA LEU A 83 23.37 -39.93 18.31
C LEU A 83 24.62 -39.25 18.84
N SER A 84 25.28 -38.44 18.02
CA SER A 84 26.35 -37.56 18.48
C SER A 84 25.80 -36.38 19.30
N LEU A 85 26.69 -35.74 20.10
CA LEU A 85 26.31 -34.48 20.79
C LEU A 85 25.89 -33.39 19.82
N LYS A 86 26.52 -33.34 18.64
CA LYS A 86 26.15 -32.45 17.54
C LYS A 86 24.70 -32.68 17.10
N ASP A 87 24.28 -33.93 16.85
CA ASP A 87 22.92 -34.27 16.48
C ASP A 87 21.92 -33.86 17.57
N LEU A 88 22.26 -34.10 18.84
CA LEU A 88 21.40 -33.69 19.97
C LEU A 88 21.28 -32.18 20.10
N LEU A 89 22.34 -31.41 19.83
CA LEU A 89 22.27 -29.94 19.79
C LEU A 89 21.41 -29.43 18.64
N GLU A 90 21.48 -30.05 17.47
CA GLU A 90 20.58 -29.71 16.35
C GLU A 90 19.12 -30.02 16.69
N ILE A 91 18.85 -31.14 17.36
CA ILE A 91 17.49 -31.43 17.89
C ILE A 91 17.05 -30.36 18.90
N ALA A 92 17.93 -29.94 19.80
CA ALA A 92 17.63 -28.85 20.74
C ALA A 92 17.33 -27.52 20.00
N ARG A 93 17.99 -27.23 18.87
CA ARG A 93 17.67 -26.05 18.05
C ARG A 93 16.27 -26.13 17.43
N ILE A 94 15.86 -27.30 16.95
CA ILE A 94 14.49 -27.51 16.42
C ILE A 94 13.46 -27.29 17.56
N LEU A 95 13.66 -27.90 18.72
CA LEU A 95 12.78 -27.74 19.88
C LEU A 95 12.67 -26.26 20.32
N ARG A 96 13.80 -25.55 20.33
CA ARG A 96 13.82 -24.10 20.62
C ARG A 96 13.07 -23.28 19.58
N GLN A 97 13.18 -23.66 18.30
CA GLN A 97 12.41 -23.04 17.22
C GLN A 97 10.91 -23.22 17.43
N VAL A 98 10.48 -24.43 17.75
CA VAL A 98 9.06 -24.76 18.01
C VAL A 98 8.52 -23.93 19.19
N GLN A 99 9.27 -23.91 20.29
CA GLN A 99 8.89 -23.12 21.48
C GLN A 99 8.78 -21.62 21.13
N ALA A 100 9.78 -21.07 20.43
CA ALA A 100 9.80 -19.66 20.07
C ALA A 100 8.65 -19.26 19.12
N LEU A 101 8.27 -20.14 18.19
CA LEU A 101 7.12 -19.90 17.31
C LEU A 101 5.80 -19.97 18.06
N SER A 102 5.65 -20.94 18.97
CA SER A 102 4.47 -21.05 19.82
C SER A 102 4.31 -19.82 20.72
N ASP A 103 5.38 -19.43 21.41
CA ASP A 103 5.38 -18.23 22.27
C ASP A 103 5.07 -16.95 21.47
N TRP A 104 5.62 -16.83 20.27
CA TRP A 104 5.34 -15.68 19.39
C TRP A 104 3.87 -15.65 18.97
N TYR A 105 3.32 -16.80 18.57
CA TYR A 105 1.93 -16.89 18.13
C TYR A 105 0.93 -16.62 19.26
N ASP A 106 1.22 -17.01 20.49
CA ASP A 106 0.40 -16.69 21.66
C ASP A 106 0.25 -15.17 21.88
N HIS A 107 1.23 -14.38 21.41
CA HIS A 107 1.15 -12.91 21.44
C HIS A 107 0.32 -12.33 20.30
N CYS A 108 0.01 -13.10 19.25
CA CYS A 108 -0.79 -12.68 18.10
C CYS A 108 -2.30 -12.79 18.34
N SER A 109 -2.75 -12.72 19.59
CA SER A 109 -4.15 -12.92 19.96
C SER A 109 -5.10 -11.92 19.30
N GLY A 110 -6.23 -12.42 18.79
CA GLY A 110 -7.33 -11.61 18.23
C GLY A 110 -7.33 -11.45 16.71
N VAL A 111 -6.44 -12.14 15.99
CA VAL A 111 -6.41 -12.21 14.54
C VAL A 111 -6.55 -13.66 14.11
N GLU A 112 -7.64 -13.99 13.44
CA GLU A 112 -7.84 -15.33 12.86
C GLU A 112 -7.26 -15.35 11.45
N THR A 113 -6.44 -16.35 11.14
CA THR A 113 -5.76 -16.48 9.84
C THR A 113 -5.74 -17.94 9.38
N PRO A 114 -5.61 -18.20 8.07
CA PRO A 114 -5.40 -19.56 7.56
C PRO A 114 -4.11 -20.24 8.07
N LEU A 115 -3.20 -19.52 8.73
CA LEU A 115 -1.98 -20.05 9.33
C LEU A 115 -2.22 -20.65 10.72
N ASP A 116 -3.37 -20.40 11.34
CA ASP A 116 -3.72 -20.88 12.68
C ASP A 116 -3.68 -22.41 12.77
N ASP A 117 -4.09 -23.08 11.69
CA ASP A 117 -4.01 -24.55 11.59
C ASP A 117 -2.54 -25.04 11.68
N LEU A 118 -1.59 -24.35 11.05
CA LEU A 118 -0.17 -24.68 11.12
C LEU A 118 0.40 -24.42 12.51
N PHE A 119 0.10 -23.27 13.12
CA PHE A 119 0.57 -22.96 14.46
C PHE A 119 -0.02 -23.92 15.50
N SER A 120 -1.28 -24.31 15.37
CA SER A 120 -1.93 -25.27 16.28
C SER A 120 -1.36 -26.69 16.23
N ARG A 121 -0.67 -27.04 15.14
CA ARG A 121 0.00 -28.34 14.97
C ARG A 121 1.36 -28.41 15.65
N LEU A 122 1.93 -27.27 16.08
CA LEU A 122 3.18 -27.25 16.83
C LEU A 122 2.96 -27.86 18.22
N ALA A 123 3.84 -28.78 18.62
CA ALA A 123 3.80 -29.50 19.89
C ALA A 123 5.08 -29.25 20.70
N PRO A 124 5.23 -28.09 21.39
CA PRO A 124 6.40 -27.76 22.17
C PRO A 124 6.70 -28.84 23.26
N VAL A 125 7.97 -29.23 23.38
CA VAL A 125 8.44 -30.21 24.36
C VAL A 125 9.46 -29.54 25.29
N PRO A 126 9.05 -28.61 26.17
CA PRO A 126 9.95 -27.78 26.95
C PRO A 126 10.85 -28.56 27.89
N PHE A 127 10.34 -29.63 28.51
CA PHE A 127 11.13 -30.44 29.43
C PHE A 127 12.32 -31.15 28.74
N LEU A 128 12.16 -31.57 27.46
CA LEU A 128 13.24 -32.18 26.69
C LEU A 128 14.28 -31.12 26.30
N LEU A 129 13.81 -29.93 25.86
CA LEU A 129 14.69 -28.80 25.55
C LEU A 129 15.51 -28.40 26.78
N GLU A 130 14.87 -28.22 27.96
CA GLU A 130 15.58 -27.88 29.18
C GLU A 130 16.60 -28.96 29.60
N LYS A 131 16.27 -30.24 29.38
CA LYS A 131 17.18 -31.36 29.68
C LYS A 131 18.39 -31.32 28.75
N LEU A 132 18.20 -31.14 27.44
CA LEU A 132 19.28 -31.03 26.47
C LEU A 132 20.17 -29.81 26.74
N ASP A 133 19.59 -28.63 26.97
CA ASP A 133 20.33 -27.39 27.25
C ASP A 133 21.11 -27.45 28.54
N ARG A 134 20.59 -28.15 29.56
CA ARG A 134 21.28 -28.40 30.85
C ARG A 134 22.44 -29.38 30.70
N CYS A 135 22.29 -30.39 29.80
CA CYS A 135 23.25 -31.49 29.72
C CYS A 135 24.38 -31.20 28.71
N ILE A 136 24.14 -30.46 27.66
CA ILE A 136 25.10 -30.32 26.56
C ILE A 136 25.66 -28.89 26.50
N LEU A 137 26.97 -28.72 26.62
CA LEU A 137 27.66 -27.44 26.52
C LEU A 137 28.13 -27.13 25.09
N SER A 138 28.63 -28.15 24.40
CA SER A 138 29.15 -28.00 23.02
C SER A 138 29.01 -29.29 22.24
N GLU A 139 29.44 -29.31 20.98
CA GLU A 139 29.46 -30.50 20.13
C GLU A 139 30.37 -31.61 20.66
N GLU A 140 31.25 -31.32 21.63
CA GLU A 140 32.25 -32.25 22.18
C GLU A 140 32.14 -32.44 23.70
N GLU A 141 31.35 -31.62 24.39
CA GLU A 141 31.39 -31.57 25.85
C GLU A 141 29.98 -31.55 26.48
N LEU A 142 29.81 -32.47 27.48
CA LEU A 142 28.67 -32.48 28.41
C LEU A 142 28.93 -31.60 29.63
N ALA A 143 27.90 -30.95 30.12
CA ALA A 143 27.94 -30.15 31.33
C ALA A 143 28.13 -31.04 32.58
N ASP A 144 28.81 -30.54 33.61
CA ASP A 144 28.87 -31.21 34.93
C ASP A 144 27.47 -31.38 35.56
N ALA A 145 26.55 -30.47 35.18
CA ALA A 145 25.15 -30.51 35.62
C ALA A 145 24.31 -31.63 34.97
N SER A 146 24.88 -32.38 33.98
CA SER A 146 24.20 -33.50 33.33
C SER A 146 23.88 -34.64 34.29
N SER A 147 24.82 -34.95 35.21
CA SER A 147 24.55 -35.90 36.29
C SER A 147 25.41 -35.58 37.51
N PRO A 148 24.89 -35.84 38.73
CA PRO A 148 25.69 -35.73 39.96
C PRO A 148 26.93 -36.66 39.96
N ALA A 149 26.84 -37.83 39.29
CA ALA A 149 27.93 -38.77 39.17
C ALA A 149 29.09 -38.22 38.31
N LEU A 150 28.78 -37.65 37.13
CA LEU A 150 29.73 -36.99 36.25
C LEU A 150 30.49 -35.86 36.96
N ALA A 151 29.72 -34.97 37.65
CA ALA A 151 30.32 -33.89 38.42
C ALA A 151 31.24 -34.38 39.56
N ASP A 152 30.91 -35.49 40.20
CA ASP A 152 31.73 -36.07 41.23
C ASP A 152 33.03 -36.73 40.66
N ILE A 153 32.90 -37.47 39.54
CA ILE A 153 34.01 -38.07 38.84
C ILE A 153 35.00 -36.98 38.36
N ARG A 154 34.54 -35.93 37.69
CA ARG A 154 35.39 -34.83 37.22
C ARG A 154 36.07 -34.08 38.36
N ARG A 155 35.38 -33.87 39.48
CA ARG A 155 36.01 -33.32 40.69
C ARG A 155 37.11 -34.24 41.26
N LYS A 156 36.94 -35.59 41.22
CA LYS A 156 37.95 -36.56 41.63
C LYS A 156 39.13 -36.51 40.65
N ILE A 157 38.91 -36.51 39.37
CA ILE A 157 39.94 -36.36 38.31
C ILE A 157 40.77 -35.10 38.54
N LEU A 158 40.16 -33.95 38.71
CA LEU A 158 40.86 -32.70 38.99
C LEU A 158 41.69 -32.78 40.28
N ARG A 159 41.15 -33.31 41.38
CA ARG A 159 41.88 -33.48 42.63
C ARG A 159 43.02 -34.46 42.53
N SER A 160 42.84 -35.64 41.89
CA SER A 160 43.87 -36.62 41.62
C SER A 160 44.96 -36.07 40.75
N GLY A 161 44.64 -35.39 39.69
CA GLY A 161 45.61 -34.72 38.79
C GLY A 161 46.47 -33.67 39.51
N GLN A 162 45.82 -32.81 40.33
CA GLN A 162 46.56 -31.87 41.17
C GLN A 162 47.54 -32.55 42.15
N ARG A 163 47.10 -33.55 42.89
CA ARG A 163 47.93 -34.32 43.84
C ARG A 163 49.09 -34.97 43.12
N LEU A 164 48.81 -35.52 41.93
CA LEU A 164 49.83 -36.22 41.13
C LEU A 164 50.87 -35.21 40.60
N ARG A 165 50.46 -34.06 40.11
CA ARG A 165 51.39 -32.97 39.73
C ARG A 165 52.22 -32.50 40.89
N GLU A 166 51.63 -32.25 42.08
CA GLU A 166 52.34 -31.81 43.29
C GLU A 166 53.40 -32.85 43.70
N THR A 167 53.09 -34.17 43.61
CA THR A 167 54.02 -35.24 43.95
C THR A 167 55.16 -35.27 42.97
N LEU A 168 54.90 -35.21 41.68
CA LEU A 168 55.94 -35.19 40.66
C LEU A 168 56.75 -33.85 40.66
N ASP A 169 56.16 -32.72 40.93
CA ASP A 169 56.88 -31.44 41.09
C ASP A 169 57.83 -31.45 42.27
N LYS A 170 57.43 -32.12 43.39
CA LYS A 170 58.35 -32.37 44.53
C LYS A 170 59.55 -33.29 44.17
N MET A 171 59.29 -34.32 43.33
CA MET A 171 60.35 -35.20 42.82
C MET A 171 61.29 -34.44 41.86
N VAL A 172 60.75 -33.63 40.95
CA VAL A 172 61.55 -32.83 40.02
C VAL A 172 62.41 -31.76 40.71
N ARG A 173 61.95 -31.24 41.85
CA ARG A 173 62.74 -30.30 42.69
C ARG A 173 63.80 -31.00 43.58
N ASN A 174 63.78 -32.31 43.69
CA ASN A 174 64.85 -33.08 44.42
C ASN A 174 66.16 -33.02 43.61
N GLN A 175 67.24 -32.54 44.19
CA GLN A 175 68.54 -32.34 43.51
C GLN A 175 69.08 -33.59 42.90
N ASP A 176 68.86 -34.77 43.46
CA ASP A 176 69.35 -36.02 42.95
C ASP A 176 68.54 -36.51 41.74
N VAL A 177 67.24 -36.37 41.79
CA VAL A 177 66.37 -36.70 40.65
C VAL A 177 66.58 -35.71 39.51
N GLN A 178 66.74 -34.42 39.80
CA GLN A 178 67.00 -33.39 38.80
C GLN A 178 68.21 -33.63 37.90
N LYS A 179 69.29 -34.15 38.42
CA LYS A 179 70.48 -34.53 37.65
C LYS A 179 70.22 -35.63 36.63
N CYS A 180 69.20 -36.45 36.88
CA CYS A 180 68.83 -37.60 36.07
C CYS A 180 67.84 -37.22 34.98
N LEU A 181 67.17 -36.04 35.08
CA LEU A 181 66.17 -35.61 34.13
C LEU A 181 66.81 -35.00 32.88
N GLN A 182 66.24 -35.27 31.75
CA GLN A 182 66.52 -34.56 30.47
C GLN A 182 65.97 -33.15 30.44
N ASP A 183 64.76 -33.02 30.95
CA ASP A 183 64.01 -31.74 31.17
C ASP A 183 63.37 -31.82 32.56
N ALA A 184 63.50 -30.72 33.32
CA ALA A 184 62.95 -30.63 34.67
C ALA A 184 61.42 -30.28 34.62
N ARG A 185 60.64 -30.96 33.72
CA ARG A 185 59.20 -30.80 33.56
C ARG A 185 58.53 -32.15 33.62
N VAL A 186 57.33 -32.13 34.22
CA VAL A 186 56.42 -33.29 34.18
C VAL A 186 55.81 -33.34 32.77
N THR A 187 55.77 -34.47 32.15
CA THR A 187 55.15 -34.68 30.83
C THR A 187 54.07 -35.77 30.92
N MET A 188 53.21 -35.82 29.92
CA MET A 188 52.22 -36.87 29.80
C MET A 188 52.56 -37.78 28.61
N ARG A 189 52.48 -39.08 28.78
CA ARG A 189 52.63 -40.11 27.74
C ARG A 189 51.57 -41.17 27.93
N ASP A 190 50.80 -41.45 26.86
CA ASP A 190 49.69 -42.42 26.89
C ASP A 190 48.70 -42.21 28.04
N GLY A 191 48.37 -40.96 28.36
CA GLY A 191 47.51 -40.66 29.46
C GLY A 191 48.11 -40.77 30.83
N ARG A 192 49.45 -40.96 30.98
CA ARG A 192 50.17 -41.09 32.27
C ARG A 192 51.12 -39.92 32.47
N PHE A 193 51.20 -39.44 33.65
CA PHE A 193 52.20 -38.47 34.06
C PHE A 193 53.55 -39.17 34.28
N VAL A 194 54.52 -38.72 33.54
CA VAL A 194 55.86 -39.32 33.53
C VAL A 194 56.95 -38.28 33.66
N LEU A 195 58.15 -38.70 34.06
CA LEU A 195 59.34 -37.87 34.08
C LEU A 195 60.27 -38.24 32.90
N PRO A 196 60.80 -37.28 32.17
CA PRO A 196 61.75 -37.48 31.07
C PRO A 196 63.15 -37.67 31.66
N VAL A 197 63.63 -38.95 31.81
CA VAL A 197 64.91 -39.36 32.42
C VAL A 197 65.92 -39.64 31.30
N LYS A 198 67.15 -39.20 31.44
CA LYS A 198 68.26 -39.57 30.57
C LYS A 198 68.49 -41.07 30.56
N ALA A 199 68.67 -41.67 29.43
CA ALA A 199 68.83 -43.10 29.28
C ALA A 199 69.97 -43.66 30.15
N GLU A 200 71.07 -42.91 30.35
CA GLU A 200 72.22 -43.24 31.19
C GLU A 200 71.85 -43.28 32.68
N HIS A 201 70.78 -42.61 33.15
CA HIS A 201 70.34 -42.59 34.54
C HIS A 201 69.15 -43.51 34.83
N ARG A 202 68.84 -44.47 33.92
CA ARG A 202 67.63 -45.33 34.02
C ARG A 202 67.46 -46.00 35.41
N GLY A 203 68.60 -46.43 36.03
CA GLY A 203 68.59 -47.16 37.30
C GLY A 203 68.42 -46.25 38.53
N GLN A 204 68.49 -44.94 38.39
CA GLN A 204 68.44 -44.02 39.55
C GLN A 204 67.04 -43.53 39.82
N VAL A 205 66.12 -43.57 38.86
CA VAL A 205 64.69 -43.27 39.04
C VAL A 205 63.94 -44.58 38.93
N GLN A 206 63.46 -45.06 40.10
CA GLN A 206 62.64 -46.31 40.19
C GLN A 206 61.25 -46.03 39.61
N GLY A 207 60.92 -46.77 38.51
CA GLY A 207 59.60 -46.60 37.87
C GLY A 207 59.45 -47.49 36.64
N LEU A 208 58.25 -47.38 36.02
CA LEU A 208 57.91 -48.05 34.76
C LEU A 208 58.24 -47.16 33.56
N ILE A 209 58.90 -47.78 32.55
CA ILE A 209 59.12 -47.04 31.28
C ILE A 209 57.90 -47.17 30.39
N HIS A 210 57.30 -46.07 30.01
CA HIS A 210 56.12 -46.02 29.11
C HIS A 210 56.49 -45.66 27.67
N ASP A 211 57.55 -44.88 27.52
CA ASP A 211 57.94 -44.44 26.17
C ASP A 211 59.46 -44.12 26.10
N THR A 212 59.97 -44.08 24.91
CA THR A 212 61.36 -43.73 24.66
C THR A 212 61.44 -42.70 23.51
N SER A 213 62.22 -41.68 23.69
CA SER A 213 62.38 -40.67 22.60
C SER A 213 62.94 -41.32 21.34
N ALA A 214 62.65 -40.74 20.17
CA ALA A 214 63.10 -41.28 18.90
C ALA A 214 64.60 -41.40 18.76
N SER A 215 65.41 -40.65 19.51
CA SER A 215 66.84 -40.73 19.58
C SER A 215 67.34 -41.79 20.60
N GLY A 216 66.49 -42.43 21.37
CA GLY A 216 66.78 -43.33 22.44
C GLY A 216 67.45 -42.70 23.66
N GLN A 217 67.70 -41.41 23.69
CA GLN A 217 68.42 -40.72 24.77
C GLN A 217 67.54 -40.32 25.97
N THR A 218 66.21 -40.31 25.86
CA THR A 218 65.27 -39.99 26.93
C THR A 218 64.32 -41.12 27.12
N LEU A 219 64.16 -41.56 28.36
CA LEU A 219 63.17 -42.52 28.78
C LEU A 219 62.05 -41.79 29.55
N PHE A 220 60.85 -42.05 29.19
CA PHE A 220 59.70 -41.52 29.91
C PHE A 220 59.28 -42.48 30.95
N ILE A 221 59.71 -42.20 32.23
CA ILE A 221 59.55 -43.08 33.36
C ILE A 221 58.42 -42.59 34.24
N GLU A 222 57.48 -43.49 34.55
CA GLU A 222 56.48 -43.30 35.57
C GLU A 222 57.11 -43.76 36.91
N PRO A 223 57.36 -42.82 37.83
CA PRO A 223 57.91 -43.20 39.14
C PRO A 223 56.98 -44.09 39.93
N LEU A 224 57.50 -45.09 40.68
CA LEU A 224 56.71 -46.00 41.51
C LEU A 224 55.77 -45.27 42.49
N ALA A 225 56.20 -44.12 42.99
CA ALA A 225 55.37 -43.27 43.89
C ALA A 225 54.11 -42.71 43.28
N VAL A 226 53.95 -42.74 41.95
CA VAL A 226 52.77 -42.17 41.23
C VAL A 226 52.04 -43.21 40.41
N VAL A 227 52.52 -44.47 40.34
CA VAL A 227 51.88 -45.54 39.54
C VAL A 227 50.43 -45.78 39.97
N GLU A 228 50.17 -45.87 41.28
CA GLU A 228 48.84 -46.07 41.81
C GLU A 228 47.94 -44.88 41.47
N ALA A 229 48.43 -43.65 41.66
CA ALA A 229 47.67 -42.44 41.35
C ALA A 229 47.39 -42.29 39.82
N ASN A 230 48.31 -42.68 38.93
CA ASN A 230 48.07 -42.74 37.50
C ASN A 230 47.03 -43.83 37.13
N ASN A 231 47.04 -44.97 37.83
CA ASN A 231 46.03 -46.01 37.60
C ASN A 231 44.66 -45.56 38.07
N ASP A 232 44.57 -44.88 39.21
CA ASP A 232 43.31 -44.28 39.71
C ASP A 232 42.79 -43.24 38.73
N MET A 233 43.67 -42.40 38.15
CA MET A 233 43.32 -41.44 37.17
C MET A 233 42.68 -42.09 35.92
N ARG A 234 43.34 -43.12 35.36
CA ARG A 234 42.79 -43.89 34.24
C ARG A 234 41.46 -44.54 34.54
N LEU A 235 41.31 -45.07 35.71
CA LEU A 235 40.04 -45.66 36.19
C LEU A 235 38.94 -44.57 36.22
N LEU A 236 39.26 -43.38 36.75
CA LEU A 236 38.34 -42.27 36.77
C LEU A 236 37.98 -41.76 35.37
N GLU A 237 38.94 -41.68 34.45
CA GLU A 237 38.73 -41.35 33.06
C GLU A 237 37.82 -42.37 32.35
N SER A 238 38.04 -43.69 32.62
CA SER A 238 37.16 -44.74 32.11
C SER A 238 35.72 -44.62 32.67
N LEU A 239 35.57 -44.34 33.97
CA LEU A 239 34.29 -44.14 34.62
C LEU A 239 33.59 -42.83 34.06
N GLU A 240 34.38 -41.80 33.80
CA GLU A 240 33.85 -40.60 33.14
C GLU A 240 33.28 -40.94 31.77
N GLN A 241 34.03 -41.68 30.94
CA GLN A 241 33.58 -42.08 29.62
C GLN A 241 32.34 -42.98 29.66
N GLU A 242 32.29 -43.94 30.59
CA GLU A 242 31.08 -44.77 30.80
C GLU A 242 29.85 -43.95 31.20
N GLU A 243 30.03 -42.98 32.11
CA GLU A 243 28.93 -42.09 32.51
C GLU A 243 28.50 -41.15 31.38
N ILE A 244 29.44 -40.61 30.62
CA ILE A 244 29.14 -39.81 29.41
C ILE A 244 28.31 -40.65 28.42
N GLU A 245 28.71 -41.88 28.15
CA GLU A 245 27.99 -42.79 27.27
C GLU A 245 26.57 -43.09 27.76
N ARG A 246 26.44 -43.29 29.08
CA ARG A 246 25.12 -43.51 29.71
C ARG A 246 24.21 -42.32 29.52
N ILE A 247 24.72 -41.10 29.78
CA ILE A 247 23.95 -39.86 29.64
C ILE A 247 23.53 -39.66 28.18
N ILE A 248 24.45 -39.85 27.23
CA ILE A 248 24.12 -39.73 25.80
C ILE A 248 23.04 -40.74 25.40
N THR A 249 23.14 -41.98 25.90
CA THR A 249 22.16 -43.03 25.62
C THR A 249 20.78 -42.67 26.18
N GLU A 250 20.72 -42.11 27.37
CA GLU A 250 19.49 -41.63 27.98
C GLU A 250 18.88 -40.47 27.18
N LEU A 251 19.67 -39.45 26.79
CA LEU A 251 19.22 -38.35 25.96
C LEU A 251 18.72 -38.82 24.58
N CYS A 252 19.42 -39.79 23.98
CA CYS A 252 18.98 -40.39 22.72
C CYS A 252 17.65 -41.13 22.85
N ALA A 253 17.44 -41.85 23.93
CA ALA A 253 16.17 -42.53 24.19
C ALA A 253 15.00 -41.54 24.38
N ASP A 254 15.24 -40.45 25.11
CA ASP A 254 14.26 -39.36 25.26
C ASP A 254 13.92 -38.73 23.90
N CYS A 255 14.92 -38.36 23.10
CA CYS A 255 14.70 -37.86 21.74
C CYS A 255 13.97 -38.90 20.89
N GLY A 256 14.31 -40.18 20.99
CA GLY A 256 13.63 -41.27 20.29
C GLY A 256 12.16 -41.40 20.64
N THR A 257 11.80 -41.16 21.89
CA THR A 257 10.40 -41.20 22.38
C THR A 257 9.55 -40.09 21.70
N TRP A 258 10.13 -38.93 21.50
CA TRP A 258 9.47 -37.77 20.90
C TRP A 258 9.79 -37.58 19.38
N ALA A 259 10.46 -38.53 18.78
CA ALA A 259 10.95 -38.41 17.42
C ALA A 259 9.87 -38.06 16.38
N ASP A 260 8.71 -38.73 16.46
CA ASP A 260 7.62 -38.48 15.51
C ASP A 260 7.05 -37.07 15.66
N ALA A 261 6.88 -36.57 16.87
CA ALA A 261 6.41 -35.21 17.15
C ALA A 261 7.44 -34.19 16.65
N ILE A 262 8.72 -34.39 16.95
CA ILE A 262 9.78 -33.46 16.52
C ILE A 262 9.91 -33.43 14.99
N ILE A 263 9.73 -34.56 14.30
CA ILE A 263 9.74 -34.64 12.83
C ILE A 263 8.52 -33.87 12.26
N ALA A 264 7.35 -34.04 12.86
CA ALA A 264 6.16 -33.29 12.44
C ALA A 264 6.34 -31.77 12.66
N ASP A 265 6.84 -31.38 13.82
CA ASP A 265 7.15 -29.98 14.15
C ASP A 265 8.19 -29.38 13.19
N HIS A 266 9.22 -30.13 12.84
CA HIS A 266 10.26 -29.72 11.86
C HIS A 266 9.64 -29.38 10.52
N ALA A 267 8.70 -30.22 10.03
CA ALA A 267 7.98 -29.96 8.76
C ALA A 267 7.11 -28.70 8.85
N VAL A 268 6.38 -28.53 9.96
CA VAL A 268 5.54 -27.33 10.19
C VAL A 268 6.39 -26.07 10.31
N CYS A 269 7.53 -26.11 11.00
CA CYS A 269 8.46 -25.00 11.09
C CYS A 269 9.01 -24.58 9.72
N ALA A 270 9.31 -25.57 8.85
CA ALA A 270 9.77 -25.29 7.49
C ALA A 270 8.66 -24.66 6.64
N GLU A 271 7.43 -25.16 6.75
CA GLU A 271 6.27 -24.62 6.04
C GLU A 271 5.94 -23.17 6.49
N LEU A 272 5.90 -22.90 7.80
CA LEU A 272 5.74 -21.55 8.34
C LEU A 272 6.88 -20.64 7.87
N ASN A 273 8.12 -21.10 7.91
CA ASN A 273 9.25 -20.31 7.43
C ASN A 273 9.10 -19.96 5.94
N LEU A 274 8.54 -20.84 5.12
CA LEU A 274 8.28 -20.56 3.71
C LEU A 274 7.26 -19.44 3.54
N TYR A 275 6.14 -19.44 4.27
CA TYR A 275 5.15 -18.37 4.19
C TYR A 275 5.70 -17.03 4.68
N PHE A 276 6.47 -17.01 5.75
CA PHE A 276 7.11 -15.79 6.21
C PHE A 276 8.26 -15.33 5.30
N ALA A 277 8.96 -16.25 4.63
CA ALA A 277 9.91 -15.89 3.58
C ALA A 277 9.22 -15.26 2.37
N LYS A 278 8.06 -15.82 1.92
CA LYS A 278 7.21 -15.21 0.89
C LYS A 278 6.73 -13.81 1.31
N ALA A 279 6.31 -13.64 2.57
CA ALA A 279 5.88 -12.36 3.13
C ALA A 279 7.03 -11.33 3.18
N ASN A 280 8.23 -11.73 3.61
CA ASN A 280 9.40 -10.85 3.61
C ASN A 280 9.78 -10.40 2.20
N LEU A 281 9.75 -11.32 1.24
CA LEU A 281 10.01 -10.99 -0.16
C LEU A 281 8.95 -10.02 -0.69
N ALA A 282 7.67 -10.24 -0.36
CA ALA A 282 6.56 -9.36 -0.73
C ALA A 282 6.74 -7.95 -0.14
N ALA A 283 7.12 -7.83 1.12
CA ALA A 283 7.40 -6.55 1.76
C ALA A 283 8.52 -5.78 1.06
N LYS A 284 9.62 -6.45 0.69
CA LYS A 284 10.76 -5.86 -0.03
C LYS A 284 10.39 -5.38 -1.43
N MET A 285 9.47 -6.08 -2.11
CA MET A 285 8.99 -5.74 -3.45
C MET A 285 7.79 -4.78 -3.43
N HIS A 286 7.27 -4.40 -2.27
CA HIS A 286 5.99 -3.68 -2.13
C HIS A 286 4.88 -4.37 -2.92
N ALA A 287 4.76 -5.67 -2.71
CA ALA A 287 3.83 -6.53 -3.40
C ALA A 287 2.49 -6.62 -2.67
N PHE A 288 1.42 -6.81 -3.46
CA PHE A 288 0.05 -6.97 -2.96
C PHE A 288 -0.55 -8.28 -3.46
N ARG A 289 -1.54 -8.76 -2.74
CA ARG A 289 -2.33 -9.92 -3.15
C ARG A 289 -3.17 -9.57 -4.37
N PRO A 290 -3.00 -10.26 -5.52
CA PRO A 290 -3.88 -10.08 -6.67
C PRO A 290 -5.23 -10.76 -6.44
N ILE A 291 -6.26 -10.31 -7.16
CA ILE A 291 -7.52 -11.04 -7.32
C ILE A 291 -7.24 -12.17 -8.31
N VAL A 292 -7.40 -13.41 -7.87
CA VAL A 292 -7.13 -14.57 -8.72
C VAL A 292 -8.42 -15.21 -9.18
N THR A 293 -8.52 -15.45 -10.49
CA THR A 293 -9.68 -16.04 -11.19
C THR A 293 -9.22 -17.13 -12.18
N ASP A 294 -10.15 -17.76 -12.88
CA ASP A 294 -9.91 -18.71 -13.97
C ASP A 294 -10.61 -18.30 -15.28
N ASP A 295 -11.03 -17.02 -15.37
CA ASP A 295 -11.75 -16.45 -16.51
C ASP A 295 -10.85 -16.01 -17.68
N GLY A 296 -9.55 -16.21 -17.57
CA GLY A 296 -8.57 -15.80 -18.58
C GLY A 296 -8.26 -14.30 -18.57
N VAL A 297 -8.68 -13.55 -17.53
CA VAL A 297 -8.44 -12.12 -17.43
C VAL A 297 -7.13 -11.83 -16.70
N LEU A 298 -6.30 -11.01 -17.32
CA LEU A 298 -5.08 -10.45 -16.75
C LEU A 298 -5.20 -8.92 -16.75
N ASP A 299 -5.50 -8.32 -15.59
CA ASP A 299 -5.65 -6.87 -15.41
C ASP A 299 -4.62 -6.38 -14.39
N LEU A 300 -3.49 -5.89 -14.89
CA LEU A 300 -2.38 -5.43 -14.05
C LEU A 300 -2.37 -3.91 -13.96
N LYS A 301 -2.35 -3.40 -12.73
CA LYS A 301 -2.33 -1.96 -12.41
C LYS A 301 -0.98 -1.61 -11.78
N ASN A 302 -0.27 -0.67 -12.39
CA ASN A 302 1.05 -0.21 -11.91
C ASN A 302 2.02 -1.37 -11.60
N ALA A 303 2.01 -2.39 -12.43
CA ALA A 303 2.86 -3.56 -12.30
C ALA A 303 4.31 -3.21 -12.55
N ARG A 304 5.20 -3.72 -11.70
CA ARG A 304 6.65 -3.50 -11.77
C ARG A 304 7.36 -4.83 -11.98
N HIS A 305 8.41 -4.82 -12.80
CA HIS A 305 9.25 -6.00 -12.95
C HIS A 305 10.11 -6.20 -11.70
N PRO A 306 9.98 -7.32 -10.97
CA PRO A 306 10.59 -7.48 -9.65
C PRO A 306 12.12 -7.51 -9.64
N LEU A 307 12.76 -7.85 -10.78
CA LEU A 307 14.22 -7.90 -10.91
C LEU A 307 14.84 -6.55 -11.32
N ILE A 308 14.03 -5.54 -11.58
CA ILE A 308 14.53 -4.19 -11.86
C ILE A 308 14.48 -3.37 -10.56
N PRO A 309 15.57 -2.65 -10.22
CA PRO A 309 15.59 -1.82 -9.01
C PRO A 309 14.41 -0.84 -8.95
N ALA A 310 13.82 -0.68 -7.76
CA ALA A 310 12.61 0.12 -7.55
C ALA A 310 12.74 1.58 -8.01
N GLU A 311 13.95 2.14 -8.00
CA GLU A 311 14.27 3.50 -8.44
C GLU A 311 14.28 3.66 -9.97
N LYS A 312 14.42 2.56 -10.70
CA LYS A 312 14.56 2.55 -12.17
C LYS A 312 13.35 1.94 -12.88
N VAL A 313 12.58 1.12 -12.18
CA VAL A 313 11.44 0.43 -12.76
C VAL A 313 10.30 1.41 -13.01
N VAL A 314 9.80 1.42 -14.25
CA VAL A 314 8.60 2.19 -14.61
C VAL A 314 7.40 1.24 -14.55
N PRO A 315 6.38 1.58 -13.77
CA PRO A 315 5.19 0.75 -13.64
C PRO A 315 4.38 0.75 -14.95
N ILE A 316 3.87 -0.41 -15.32
CA ILE A 316 2.99 -0.59 -16.48
C ILE A 316 1.60 -1.01 -16.03
N SER A 317 0.58 -0.62 -16.80
CA SER A 317 -0.80 -1.04 -16.56
C SER A 317 -1.42 -1.48 -17.88
N PHE A 318 -2.10 -2.64 -17.88
CA PHE A 318 -2.81 -3.16 -19.05
C PHE A 318 -3.87 -4.17 -18.61
N SER A 319 -4.85 -4.40 -19.50
CA SER A 319 -5.89 -5.40 -19.31
C SER A 319 -5.94 -6.31 -20.54
N LEU A 320 -6.05 -7.62 -20.32
CA LEU A 320 -6.12 -8.64 -21.36
C LEU A 320 -7.16 -9.69 -20.94
N GLY A 321 -7.90 -10.24 -21.91
CA GLY A 321 -8.82 -11.36 -21.67
C GLY A 321 -10.28 -10.98 -21.48
N ARG A 322 -10.63 -9.71 -21.29
CA ARG A 322 -12.04 -9.23 -21.23
C ARG A 322 -12.60 -9.04 -22.64
N GLU A 323 -12.51 -7.83 -23.15
CA GLU A 323 -12.91 -7.48 -24.53
C GLU A 323 -11.78 -7.81 -25.51
N GLN A 324 -10.56 -7.47 -25.14
CA GLN A 324 -9.37 -7.73 -25.94
C GLN A 324 -8.68 -9.02 -25.46
N LYS A 325 -8.53 -9.98 -26.36
CA LYS A 325 -7.84 -11.26 -26.11
C LYS A 325 -6.38 -11.22 -26.53
N THR A 326 -5.99 -10.20 -27.31
CA THR A 326 -4.64 -10.04 -27.84
C THR A 326 -4.18 -8.61 -27.64
N LEU A 327 -2.98 -8.44 -27.10
CA LEU A 327 -2.31 -7.13 -26.97
C LEU A 327 -1.07 -7.11 -27.88
N ILE A 328 -1.05 -6.24 -28.88
CA ILE A 328 0.09 -6.05 -29.77
C ILE A 328 0.88 -4.82 -29.33
N ILE A 329 2.10 -5.04 -28.84
CA ILE A 329 2.98 -3.98 -28.36
C ILE A 329 3.96 -3.57 -29.43
N THR A 330 3.96 -2.29 -29.79
CA THR A 330 4.79 -1.72 -30.84
C THR A 330 5.75 -0.66 -30.30
N GLY A 331 6.72 -0.23 -31.09
CA GLY A 331 7.69 0.78 -30.69
C GLY A 331 9.15 0.32 -30.86
N PRO A 332 10.15 1.13 -30.47
CA PRO A 332 11.57 0.78 -30.61
C PRO A 332 11.96 -0.38 -29.67
N ASN A 333 13.01 -1.16 -30.04
CA ASN A 333 13.46 -2.30 -29.21
C ASN A 333 13.91 -1.88 -27.82
N THR A 334 14.51 -0.69 -27.70
CA THR A 334 14.96 -0.11 -26.44
C THR A 334 13.81 0.39 -25.56
N GLY A 335 12.56 0.40 -26.06
CA GLY A 335 11.38 0.98 -25.39
C GLY A 335 10.82 0.17 -24.22
N GLY A 336 11.28 -1.06 -23.98
CA GLY A 336 10.80 -1.92 -22.88
C GLY A 336 9.72 -2.92 -23.26
N LYS A 337 9.49 -3.20 -24.55
CA LYS A 337 8.50 -4.19 -25.05
C LYS A 337 8.68 -5.56 -24.44
N THR A 338 9.90 -6.10 -24.52
CA THR A 338 10.30 -7.40 -23.93
C THR A 338 10.11 -7.42 -22.42
N VAL A 339 10.41 -6.30 -21.75
CA VAL A 339 10.19 -6.17 -20.29
C VAL A 339 8.72 -6.24 -19.95
N ALA A 340 7.84 -5.63 -20.75
CA ALA A 340 6.40 -5.69 -20.55
C ALA A 340 5.87 -7.13 -20.66
N LEU A 341 6.30 -7.89 -21.70
CA LEU A 341 5.98 -9.31 -21.84
C LEU A 341 6.46 -10.14 -20.64
N LYS A 342 7.74 -9.96 -20.27
CA LYS A 342 8.32 -10.65 -19.11
C LYS A 342 7.57 -10.31 -17.81
N THR A 343 7.21 -9.05 -17.63
CA THR A 343 6.45 -8.63 -16.44
C THR A 343 5.11 -9.36 -16.37
N ALA A 344 4.35 -9.39 -17.47
CA ALA A 344 3.07 -10.09 -17.53
C ALA A 344 3.21 -11.59 -17.17
N GLY A 345 4.13 -12.28 -17.84
CA GLY A 345 4.34 -13.71 -17.62
C GLY A 345 4.88 -14.04 -16.23
N LEU A 346 5.90 -13.28 -15.78
CA LEU A 346 6.53 -13.51 -14.48
C LEU A 346 5.58 -13.27 -13.32
N LEU A 347 4.80 -12.18 -13.33
CA LEU A 347 3.85 -11.89 -12.26
C LEU A 347 2.71 -12.92 -12.24
N THR A 348 2.30 -13.43 -13.40
CA THR A 348 1.35 -14.54 -13.50
C THR A 348 1.91 -15.80 -12.83
N LEU A 349 3.13 -16.20 -13.17
CA LEU A 349 3.78 -17.36 -12.55
C LEU A 349 4.02 -17.18 -11.05
N MET A 350 4.41 -15.98 -10.62
CA MET A 350 4.56 -15.64 -9.19
C MET A 350 3.25 -15.85 -8.42
N ALA A 351 2.14 -15.30 -8.93
CA ALA A 351 0.83 -15.50 -8.32
C ALA A 351 0.44 -16.99 -8.26
N MET A 352 0.67 -17.75 -9.33
CA MET A 352 0.43 -19.20 -9.40
C MET A 352 1.34 -20.00 -8.43
N CYS A 353 2.47 -19.43 -7.99
CA CYS A 353 3.32 -19.97 -6.92
C CYS A 353 2.88 -19.54 -5.51
N GLY A 354 1.79 -18.82 -5.35
CA GLY A 354 1.34 -18.26 -4.07
C GLY A 354 2.24 -17.13 -3.57
N LEU A 355 2.90 -16.40 -4.48
CA LEU A 355 3.66 -15.19 -4.18
C LEU A 355 2.83 -13.95 -4.47
N LEU A 356 2.88 -12.95 -3.57
CA LEU A 356 2.30 -11.64 -3.83
C LEU A 356 3.07 -10.95 -4.95
N ILE A 357 2.41 -10.07 -5.69
CA ILE A 357 2.98 -9.45 -6.89
C ILE A 357 3.24 -7.94 -6.70
N PRO A 358 4.32 -7.39 -7.24
CA PRO A 358 4.62 -5.96 -7.20
C PRO A 358 3.73 -5.18 -8.20
N ALA A 359 2.43 -5.14 -7.93
CA ALA A 359 1.40 -4.42 -8.67
C ALA A 359 0.46 -3.71 -7.70
N ALA A 360 -0.30 -2.73 -8.15
CA ALA A 360 -1.24 -2.04 -7.29
C ALA A 360 -2.40 -2.95 -6.86
N GLU A 361 -2.97 -2.65 -5.70
CA GLU A 361 -4.14 -3.33 -5.17
C GLU A 361 -5.30 -3.33 -6.18
N GLY A 362 -6.03 -4.45 -6.23
CA GLY A 362 -7.09 -4.67 -7.20
C GLY A 362 -6.60 -5.06 -8.60
N SER A 363 -5.32 -5.44 -8.75
CA SER A 363 -4.86 -6.18 -9.94
C SER A 363 -5.45 -7.57 -9.97
N GLN A 364 -5.82 -8.04 -11.16
CA GLN A 364 -6.42 -9.37 -11.38
C GLN A 364 -5.49 -10.23 -12.22
N ILE A 365 -5.34 -11.50 -11.83
CA ILE A 365 -4.58 -12.52 -12.58
C ILE A 365 -5.47 -13.76 -12.73
N SER A 366 -5.51 -14.29 -13.95
CA SER A 366 -6.11 -15.61 -14.16
C SER A 366 -5.08 -16.71 -13.98
N VAL A 367 -5.54 -17.84 -13.47
CA VAL A 367 -4.77 -19.09 -13.48
C VAL A 367 -4.81 -19.67 -14.88
N PHE A 368 -3.64 -19.89 -15.47
CA PHE A 368 -3.48 -20.53 -16.78
C PHE A 368 -2.95 -21.96 -16.62
N GLU A 369 -3.36 -22.85 -17.48
CA GLU A 369 -2.75 -24.19 -17.52
C GLU A 369 -1.32 -24.14 -18.00
N THR A 370 -1.07 -23.29 -19.01
CA THR A 370 0.28 -23.12 -19.56
C THR A 370 0.56 -21.65 -19.87
N VAL A 371 1.73 -21.20 -19.48
CA VAL A 371 2.28 -19.90 -19.88
C VAL A 371 3.41 -20.17 -20.86
N PHE A 372 3.19 -19.85 -22.13
CA PHE A 372 4.18 -19.97 -23.19
C PHE A 372 4.94 -18.66 -23.34
N ALA A 373 6.27 -18.77 -23.45
CA ALA A 373 7.14 -17.59 -23.61
C ALA A 373 8.18 -17.86 -24.71
N ASN A 374 7.99 -17.26 -25.85
CA ASN A 374 9.01 -17.17 -26.90
C ASN A 374 9.60 -15.77 -26.87
N ILE A 375 10.58 -15.57 -25.99
CA ILE A 375 11.18 -14.26 -25.67
C ILE A 375 12.70 -14.41 -25.69
N GLY A 376 13.36 -13.47 -26.37
CA GLY A 376 14.82 -13.36 -26.40
C GLY A 376 15.46 -13.82 -27.67
N ASP A 377 16.68 -13.28 -27.92
CA ASP A 377 17.50 -13.58 -29.08
C ASP A 377 18.23 -14.92 -28.89
N THR A 378 17.91 -15.92 -29.71
CA THR A 378 18.60 -17.21 -29.72
C THR A 378 19.98 -17.09 -30.43
N GLN A 379 20.79 -16.10 -30.00
CA GLN A 379 22.18 -15.97 -30.48
C GLN A 379 23.14 -16.97 -29.79
N SER A 380 22.73 -18.20 -29.56
CA SER A 380 23.66 -19.21 -29.15
C SER A 380 24.41 -19.73 -30.40
N ILE A 381 25.68 -19.46 -30.47
CA ILE A 381 26.64 -19.88 -31.51
C ILE A 381 26.68 -21.42 -31.69
N GLU A 382 26.11 -22.16 -30.75
CA GLU A 382 26.11 -23.64 -30.73
C GLU A 382 25.03 -24.30 -31.60
N GLN A 383 24.00 -23.57 -32.03
CA GLN A 383 22.98 -24.12 -32.93
C GLN A 383 23.08 -23.45 -34.31
N ASN A 384 23.58 -24.24 -35.31
CA ASN A 384 23.68 -23.87 -36.72
C ASN A 384 22.35 -23.59 -37.46
N LEU A 385 21.27 -23.20 -36.71
CA LEU A 385 19.98 -22.83 -37.27
C LEU A 385 19.88 -21.31 -37.35
N SER A 386 19.35 -20.80 -38.49
CA SER A 386 18.93 -19.41 -38.57
C SER A 386 18.01 -19.04 -37.38
N THR A 387 18.19 -17.85 -36.78
CA THR A 387 17.37 -17.33 -35.68
C THR A 387 15.89 -17.46 -35.97
N PHE A 388 15.45 -17.19 -37.21
CA PHE A 388 14.09 -17.38 -37.68
C PHE A 388 13.61 -18.82 -37.52
N SER A 389 14.44 -19.84 -37.95
CA SER A 389 14.02 -21.24 -37.86
C SER A 389 13.88 -21.74 -36.43
N ALA A 390 14.70 -21.25 -35.51
CA ALA A 390 14.62 -21.60 -34.10
C ALA A 390 13.35 -21.00 -33.44
N HIS A 391 13.05 -19.74 -33.72
CA HIS A 391 11.82 -19.08 -33.28
C HIS A 391 10.58 -19.81 -33.84
N MET A 392 10.56 -20.13 -35.13
CA MET A 392 9.42 -20.80 -35.74
C MET A 392 9.18 -22.20 -35.21
N LYS A 393 10.21 -22.94 -34.82
CA LYS A 393 10.01 -24.24 -34.16
C LYS A 393 9.24 -24.12 -32.86
N GLN A 394 9.64 -23.15 -32.01
CA GLN A 394 8.94 -22.90 -30.76
C GLN A 394 7.49 -22.43 -30.99
N VAL A 395 7.28 -21.52 -31.94
CA VAL A 395 5.93 -21.08 -32.32
C VAL A 395 5.05 -22.25 -32.83
N ILE A 396 5.62 -23.16 -33.58
CA ILE A 396 4.92 -24.37 -34.05
C ILE A 396 4.49 -25.24 -32.85
N GLU A 397 5.38 -25.44 -31.87
CA GLU A 397 5.07 -26.18 -30.64
C GLU A 397 3.95 -25.50 -29.87
N ILE A 398 4.01 -24.15 -29.72
CA ILE A 398 2.96 -23.37 -29.10
C ILE A 398 1.62 -23.50 -29.83
N LEU A 399 1.61 -23.42 -31.17
CA LEU A 399 0.40 -23.57 -32.00
C LEU A 399 -0.29 -24.92 -31.83
N HIS A 400 0.46 -25.98 -31.53
CA HIS A 400 -0.08 -27.31 -31.27
C HIS A 400 -0.63 -27.51 -29.87
N GLN A 401 -0.13 -26.75 -28.88
CA GLN A 401 -0.43 -26.96 -27.46
C GLN A 401 -1.33 -25.88 -26.86
N ALA A 402 -1.32 -24.67 -27.44
CA ALA A 402 -2.06 -23.54 -26.90
C ALA A 402 -3.58 -23.69 -27.10
N ASP A 403 -4.32 -23.42 -26.04
CA ASP A 403 -5.78 -23.46 -25.94
C ASP A 403 -6.34 -22.21 -25.26
N ASP A 404 -7.62 -22.24 -24.87
CA ASP A 404 -8.31 -21.13 -24.21
C ASP A 404 -7.85 -20.85 -22.78
N ARG A 405 -7.12 -21.80 -22.17
CA ARG A 405 -6.50 -21.68 -20.83
C ARG A 405 -4.99 -21.36 -20.90
N SER A 406 -4.53 -20.91 -22.06
CA SER A 406 -3.12 -20.61 -22.30
C SER A 406 -2.85 -19.11 -22.38
N LEU A 407 -1.75 -18.67 -21.75
CA LEU A 407 -1.17 -17.34 -21.95
C LEU A 407 0.04 -17.47 -22.87
N VAL A 408 0.03 -16.78 -24.01
CA VAL A 408 1.07 -16.85 -25.04
C VAL A 408 1.79 -15.51 -25.15
N LEU A 409 3.09 -15.50 -24.93
CA LEU A 409 3.96 -14.34 -24.96
C LEU A 409 4.97 -14.48 -26.09
N LEU A 410 4.82 -13.67 -27.14
CA LEU A 410 5.65 -13.75 -28.34
C LEU A 410 6.43 -12.45 -28.54
N ASP A 411 7.75 -12.51 -28.50
CA ASP A 411 8.59 -11.36 -28.76
C ASP A 411 9.05 -11.34 -30.22
N GLU A 412 8.95 -10.18 -30.87
CA GLU A 412 9.35 -9.94 -32.25
C GLU A 412 8.80 -10.97 -33.28
N LEU A 413 7.51 -11.27 -33.19
CA LEU A 413 6.86 -12.28 -34.01
C LEU A 413 7.05 -11.96 -35.51
N GLY A 414 7.56 -12.95 -36.25
CA GLY A 414 7.81 -12.89 -37.69
C GLY A 414 9.16 -12.27 -38.07
N SER A 415 9.99 -11.79 -37.11
CA SER A 415 11.31 -11.22 -37.41
C SER A 415 12.28 -12.26 -37.97
N GLY A 416 13.30 -11.78 -38.72
CA GLY A 416 14.39 -12.61 -39.20
C GLY A 416 14.18 -13.22 -40.60
N THR A 417 13.11 -12.83 -41.32
CA THR A 417 12.85 -13.19 -42.72
C THR A 417 12.46 -11.94 -43.54
N ASP A 418 12.00 -12.15 -44.80
CA ASP A 418 11.44 -11.05 -45.59
C ASP A 418 10.29 -10.36 -44.81
N PRO A 419 10.29 -9.03 -44.73
CA PRO A 419 9.29 -8.32 -43.95
C PRO A 419 7.84 -8.59 -44.34
N VAL A 420 7.54 -8.77 -45.63
CA VAL A 420 6.18 -9.00 -46.13
C VAL A 420 5.73 -10.40 -45.80
N GLU A 421 6.62 -11.42 -45.98
CA GLU A 421 6.34 -12.79 -45.62
C GLU A 421 6.22 -12.96 -44.08
N GLY A 422 7.11 -12.29 -43.34
CA GLY A 422 7.12 -12.33 -41.87
C GLY A 422 5.85 -11.72 -41.27
N ALA A 423 5.41 -10.60 -41.80
CA ALA A 423 4.14 -9.95 -41.38
C ALA A 423 2.92 -10.81 -41.70
N ALA A 424 2.83 -11.36 -42.91
CA ALA A 424 1.74 -12.25 -43.32
C ALA A 424 1.66 -13.53 -42.46
N LEU A 425 2.83 -14.13 -42.16
CA LEU A 425 2.94 -15.27 -41.28
C LEU A 425 2.53 -14.95 -39.84
N ALA A 426 2.95 -13.80 -39.34
CA ALA A 426 2.59 -13.32 -38.00
C ALA A 426 1.06 -13.16 -37.85
N VAL A 427 0.39 -12.54 -38.81
CA VAL A 427 -1.08 -12.42 -38.83
C VAL A 427 -1.74 -13.81 -38.79
N ALA A 428 -1.31 -14.74 -39.67
CA ALA A 428 -1.88 -16.10 -39.72
C ALA A 428 -1.67 -16.86 -38.38
N ILE A 429 -0.52 -16.67 -37.69
CA ILE A 429 -0.24 -17.26 -36.38
C ILE A 429 -1.19 -16.65 -35.33
N ILE A 430 -1.38 -15.36 -35.33
CA ILE A 430 -2.28 -14.66 -34.40
C ILE A 430 -3.72 -15.18 -34.58
N GLU A 431 -4.21 -15.25 -35.82
CA GLU A 431 -5.55 -15.76 -36.14
C GLU A 431 -5.73 -17.20 -35.67
N ARG A 432 -4.72 -18.05 -35.86
CA ARG A 432 -4.75 -19.42 -35.40
C ARG A 432 -4.82 -19.54 -33.88
N LEU A 433 -3.96 -18.84 -33.16
CA LEU A 433 -3.95 -18.81 -31.68
C LEU A 433 -5.25 -18.18 -31.13
N HIS A 434 -5.75 -17.15 -31.81
CA HIS A 434 -7.04 -16.52 -31.45
C HIS A 434 -8.19 -17.51 -31.62
N SER A 435 -8.20 -18.31 -32.71
CA SER A 435 -9.21 -19.38 -32.94
C SER A 435 -9.14 -20.49 -31.91
N ASN A 436 -7.95 -20.72 -31.31
CA ASN A 436 -7.77 -21.66 -30.19
C ASN A 436 -8.24 -21.06 -28.85
N GLY A 437 -8.56 -19.78 -28.79
CA GLY A 437 -9.02 -19.10 -27.57
C GLY A 437 -7.90 -18.54 -26.65
N ALA A 438 -6.62 -18.71 -27.05
CA ALA A 438 -5.47 -18.29 -26.26
C ALA A 438 -5.47 -16.78 -26.00
N LYS A 439 -4.98 -16.37 -24.82
CA LYS A 439 -4.71 -14.99 -24.50
C LYS A 439 -3.27 -14.66 -24.91
N MET A 440 -3.08 -13.55 -25.62
CA MET A 440 -1.79 -13.27 -26.25
C MET A 440 -1.26 -11.87 -25.93
N MET A 441 0.03 -11.79 -25.66
CA MET A 441 0.79 -10.54 -25.74
C MET A 441 1.92 -10.71 -26.75
N ILE A 442 2.00 -9.81 -27.71
CA ILE A 442 2.90 -9.94 -28.86
C ILE A 442 3.64 -8.63 -29.06
N THR A 443 4.94 -8.69 -29.30
CA THR A 443 5.69 -7.52 -29.73
C THR A 443 6.03 -7.63 -31.22
N THR A 444 6.04 -6.51 -31.90
CA THR A 444 6.35 -6.47 -33.33
C THR A 444 6.84 -5.10 -33.77
N HIS A 445 7.50 -5.08 -34.94
CA HIS A 445 7.85 -3.86 -35.66
C HIS A 445 7.02 -3.68 -36.94
N TYR A 446 6.23 -4.71 -37.33
CA TYR A 446 5.47 -4.70 -38.57
C TYR A 446 4.28 -3.75 -38.51
N GLN A 447 4.11 -3.01 -39.58
CA GLN A 447 3.03 -2.03 -39.72
C GLN A 447 1.69 -2.74 -39.97
N GLU A 448 1.72 -3.85 -40.67
CA GLU A 448 0.60 -4.71 -40.97
C GLU A 448 -0.10 -5.19 -39.71
N LEU A 449 0.66 -5.51 -38.64
CA LEU A 449 0.09 -5.93 -37.39
C LEU A 449 -0.56 -4.77 -36.61
N LYS A 450 -0.03 -3.54 -36.76
CA LYS A 450 -0.66 -2.34 -36.20
C LYS A 450 -2.02 -2.08 -36.85
N LEU A 451 -2.11 -2.27 -38.17
CA LEU A 451 -3.35 -2.15 -38.93
C LEU A 451 -4.32 -3.27 -38.55
N TYR A 452 -3.86 -4.51 -38.51
CA TYR A 452 -4.64 -5.66 -38.07
C TYR A 452 -5.31 -5.41 -36.72
N ALA A 453 -4.60 -4.89 -35.73
CA ALA A 453 -5.16 -4.56 -34.43
C ALA A 453 -6.18 -3.40 -34.47
N THR A 454 -6.12 -2.53 -35.46
CA THR A 454 -7.11 -1.45 -35.62
C THR A 454 -8.42 -1.96 -36.25
N GLU A 455 -8.34 -3.01 -37.07
CA GLU A 455 -9.48 -3.60 -37.79
C GLU A 455 -10.22 -4.66 -36.94
N HIS A 456 -9.55 -5.21 -35.91
CA HIS A 456 -10.09 -6.32 -35.10
C HIS A 456 -10.33 -5.86 -33.65
N PRO A 457 -11.59 -5.75 -33.18
CA PRO A 457 -11.93 -5.22 -31.87
C PRO A 457 -11.41 -6.07 -30.68
N GLU A 458 -11.12 -7.36 -30.91
CA GLU A 458 -10.56 -8.28 -29.90
C GLU A 458 -9.03 -8.15 -29.76
N VAL A 459 -8.41 -7.30 -30.58
CA VAL A 459 -6.96 -7.04 -30.58
C VAL A 459 -6.72 -5.58 -30.24
N GLU A 460 -5.94 -5.31 -29.22
CA GLU A 460 -5.59 -3.96 -28.83
C GLU A 460 -4.15 -3.60 -29.21
N ASN A 461 -3.98 -2.40 -29.75
CA ASN A 461 -2.66 -1.81 -29.95
C ASN A 461 -2.14 -1.24 -28.63
N ALA A 462 -0.88 -1.49 -28.34
CA ALA A 462 -0.14 -0.78 -27.31
C ALA A 462 1.20 -0.28 -27.86
N SER A 463 1.73 0.76 -27.27
CA SER A 463 3.04 1.30 -27.63
C SER A 463 3.88 1.61 -26.40
N CYS A 464 5.21 1.43 -26.57
CA CYS A 464 6.15 1.91 -25.58
C CYS A 464 6.50 3.37 -25.93
N GLU A 465 6.25 4.27 -24.97
CA GLU A 465 6.50 5.69 -25.12
C GLU A 465 8.00 5.99 -25.25
N PHE A 466 8.35 6.92 -26.13
CA PHE A 466 9.71 7.37 -26.35
C PHE A 466 9.79 8.89 -26.29
N ASP A 467 10.66 9.43 -25.44
CA ASP A 467 10.91 10.87 -25.33
C ASP A 467 11.81 11.33 -26.47
N LEU A 468 11.23 12.05 -27.42
CA LEU A 468 11.94 12.59 -28.57
C LEU A 468 12.82 13.81 -28.23
N VAL A 469 12.57 14.46 -27.09
CA VAL A 469 13.37 15.63 -26.68
C VAL A 469 14.70 15.19 -26.09
N HIS A 470 14.67 14.15 -25.22
CA HIS A 470 15.86 13.63 -24.57
C HIS A 470 16.42 12.39 -25.27
N LEU A 471 15.78 11.91 -26.34
CA LEU A 471 16.12 10.69 -27.10
C LEU A 471 16.27 9.45 -26.19
N LYS A 472 15.36 9.27 -25.26
CA LYS A 472 15.37 8.19 -24.27
C LYS A 472 14.01 7.50 -24.19
N PRO A 473 13.98 6.18 -23.96
CA PRO A 473 12.74 5.49 -23.65
C PRO A 473 12.22 5.94 -22.29
N THR A 474 10.91 6.16 -22.19
CA THR A 474 10.24 6.43 -20.91
C THR A 474 9.81 5.13 -20.24
N TYR A 475 9.83 4.01 -20.95
CA TYR A 475 9.35 2.69 -20.53
C TYR A 475 7.87 2.62 -20.16
N ARG A 476 7.09 3.66 -20.44
CA ARG A 476 5.64 3.67 -20.20
C ARG A 476 4.92 2.93 -21.31
N LEU A 477 3.98 2.08 -20.94
CA LEU A 477 3.10 1.40 -21.88
C LEU A 477 1.83 2.24 -22.10
N ILE A 478 1.53 2.53 -23.35
CA ILE A 478 0.37 3.31 -23.78
C ILE A 478 -0.58 2.36 -24.51
N LEU A 479 -1.80 2.22 -24.02
CA LEU A 479 -2.84 1.37 -24.61
C LEU A 479 -3.67 2.16 -25.64
N GLY A 480 -4.27 1.43 -26.59
CA GLY A 480 -5.17 1.96 -27.60
C GLY A 480 -4.49 2.77 -28.73
N SER A 481 -3.15 2.87 -28.72
CA SER A 481 -2.42 3.60 -29.75
C SER A 481 -1.23 2.78 -30.26
N PRO A 482 -1.08 2.60 -31.58
CA PRO A 482 0.11 2.00 -32.16
C PRO A 482 1.32 2.95 -32.03
N GLY A 483 2.49 2.38 -31.77
CA GLY A 483 3.74 3.15 -31.65
C GLY A 483 4.23 3.68 -33.00
N LYS A 484 4.84 4.87 -32.97
CA LYS A 484 5.53 5.47 -34.12
C LYS A 484 6.89 4.82 -34.35
N SER A 485 7.30 4.82 -35.60
CA SER A 485 8.67 4.54 -35.96
C SER A 485 9.51 5.80 -35.81
N ASN A 486 10.27 5.91 -34.73
CA ASN A 486 11.06 7.12 -34.44
C ASN A 486 12.50 7.04 -35.01
N ALA A 487 12.76 6.14 -35.99
CA ALA A 487 14.09 5.89 -36.52
C ALA A 487 14.77 7.15 -37.05
N PHE A 488 14.06 7.97 -37.84
CA PHE A 488 14.59 9.21 -38.36
C PHE A 488 14.92 10.24 -37.30
N ALA A 489 14.05 10.44 -36.34
CA ALA A 489 14.30 11.36 -35.20
C ALA A 489 15.46 10.90 -34.34
N ILE A 490 15.56 9.59 -34.08
CA ILE A 490 16.64 9.01 -33.29
C ILE A 490 17.97 9.17 -34.04
N THR A 491 18.04 8.86 -35.35
CA THR A 491 19.28 9.00 -36.16
C THR A 491 19.70 10.43 -36.32
N GLU A 492 18.76 11.37 -36.46
CA GLU A 492 19.01 12.81 -36.43
C GLU A 492 19.65 13.25 -35.12
N GLY A 493 19.07 12.85 -34.01
CA GLY A 493 19.62 13.13 -32.68
C GLY A 493 20.98 12.49 -32.38
N LEU A 494 21.30 11.39 -33.06
CA LEU A 494 22.62 10.76 -33.00
C LEU A 494 23.66 11.42 -33.92
N GLY A 495 23.23 12.45 -34.68
CA GLY A 495 24.12 13.26 -35.50
C GLY A 495 24.28 12.78 -36.96
N MET A 496 23.33 12.00 -37.51
CA MET A 496 23.31 11.67 -38.92
C MET A 496 23.09 12.92 -39.76
N ASP A 497 23.77 13.00 -40.92
CA ASP A 497 23.62 14.12 -41.83
C ASP A 497 22.14 14.29 -42.26
N PRO A 498 21.55 15.49 -42.10
CA PRO A 498 20.16 15.76 -42.46
C PRO A 498 19.83 15.45 -43.91
N SER A 499 20.81 15.57 -44.83
CA SER A 499 20.62 15.25 -46.25
C SER A 499 20.33 13.77 -46.49
N ILE A 500 20.96 12.88 -45.70
CA ILE A 500 20.75 11.43 -45.76
C ILE A 500 19.34 11.11 -45.24
N ILE A 501 18.93 11.74 -44.13
CA ILE A 501 17.61 11.56 -43.55
C ILE A 501 16.52 12.02 -44.52
N GLN A 502 16.71 13.18 -45.13
CA GLN A 502 15.78 13.72 -46.13
C GLN A 502 15.67 12.80 -47.33
N GLN A 503 16.78 12.29 -47.85
CA GLN A 503 16.78 11.32 -48.94
C GLN A 503 16.06 10.02 -48.51
N ALA A 504 16.31 9.49 -47.32
CA ALA A 504 15.64 8.29 -46.81
C ALA A 504 14.13 8.51 -46.69
N GLN A 505 13.68 9.68 -46.20
CA GLN A 505 12.26 10.02 -46.10
C GLN A 505 11.56 10.03 -47.47
N THR A 506 12.25 10.40 -48.58
CA THR A 506 11.66 10.37 -49.94
C THR A 506 11.49 8.94 -50.46
N LEU A 507 12.21 7.97 -49.91
CA LEU A 507 12.11 6.56 -50.33
C LEU A 507 10.99 5.79 -49.59
N VAL A 508 10.39 6.38 -48.56
CA VAL A 508 9.28 5.74 -47.82
C VAL A 508 7.98 5.87 -48.64
N SER A 509 7.18 4.80 -48.71
CA SER A 509 5.92 4.77 -49.45
C SER A 509 4.91 5.82 -48.92
N GLU A 510 4.09 6.38 -49.84
CA GLU A 510 3.07 7.35 -49.46
C GLU A 510 2.02 6.81 -48.47
N GLU A 511 1.69 5.52 -48.55
CA GLU A 511 0.76 4.86 -47.64
C GLU A 511 1.31 4.85 -46.20
N ASN A 512 2.58 4.49 -46.05
CA ASN A 512 3.27 4.53 -44.77
C ASN A 512 3.30 5.93 -44.19
N VAL A 513 3.56 6.94 -44.97
CA VAL A 513 3.57 8.34 -44.53
C VAL A 513 2.17 8.81 -44.10
N ARG A 514 1.11 8.39 -44.78
CA ARG A 514 -0.27 8.74 -44.41
C ARG A 514 -0.67 8.06 -43.08
N PHE A 515 -0.32 6.80 -42.92
CA PHE A 515 -0.60 6.06 -41.70
C PHE A 515 0.14 6.68 -40.49
N GLU A 516 1.45 6.93 -40.61
CA GLU A 516 2.25 7.54 -39.54
C GLU A 516 1.70 8.92 -39.13
N ARG A 517 1.24 9.74 -40.08
CA ARG A 517 0.58 11.02 -39.79
C ARG A 517 -0.76 10.86 -39.08
N ALA A 518 -1.54 9.84 -39.40
CA ALA A 518 -2.79 9.55 -38.71
C ALA A 518 -2.52 9.10 -37.24
N VAL A 519 -1.54 8.23 -37.02
CA VAL A 519 -1.08 7.82 -35.70
C VAL A 519 -0.58 9.03 -34.89
N GLU A 520 0.17 9.93 -35.54
CA GLU A 520 0.67 11.16 -34.90
C GLU A 520 -0.45 12.06 -34.39
N LYS A 521 -1.47 12.29 -35.21
CA LYS A 521 -2.62 13.10 -34.84
C LYS A 521 -3.41 12.47 -33.71
N LEU A 522 -3.53 11.14 -33.72
CA LEU A 522 -4.23 10.37 -32.68
C LEU A 522 -3.50 10.47 -31.32
N GLU A 523 -2.19 10.35 -31.35
CA GLU A 523 -1.35 10.46 -30.16
C GLU A 523 -1.35 11.88 -29.57
N GLN A 524 -1.25 12.92 -30.41
CA GLN A 524 -1.38 14.31 -29.96
C GLN A 524 -2.75 14.59 -29.33
N THR A 525 -3.82 14.06 -29.95
CA THR A 525 -5.18 14.20 -29.38
C THR A 525 -5.31 13.50 -28.05
N ARG A 526 -4.76 12.29 -27.93
CA ARG A 526 -4.74 11.50 -26.68
C ARG A 526 -3.96 12.24 -25.60
N GLN A 527 -2.77 12.73 -25.90
CA GLN A 527 -1.94 13.47 -24.94
C GLN A 527 -2.64 14.72 -24.42
N THR A 528 -3.30 15.45 -25.33
CA THR A 528 -4.12 16.60 -24.94
C THR A 528 -5.26 16.22 -24.01
N LEU A 529 -5.91 15.08 -24.27
CA LEU A 529 -6.99 14.55 -23.40
C LEU A 529 -6.45 14.09 -22.04
N GLU A 530 -5.30 13.44 -22.00
CA GLU A 530 -4.67 13.03 -20.72
C GLU A 530 -4.29 14.24 -19.87
N ASP A 531 -3.69 15.27 -20.48
CA ASP A 531 -3.35 16.52 -19.80
C ASP A 531 -4.60 17.21 -19.23
N GLN A 532 -5.69 17.20 -19.99
CA GLN A 532 -6.98 17.72 -19.53
C GLN A 532 -7.56 16.89 -18.39
N LEU A 533 -7.50 15.56 -18.49
CA LEU A 533 -7.96 14.66 -17.41
C LEU A 533 -7.14 14.83 -16.13
N GLN A 534 -5.84 15.01 -16.26
CA GLN A 534 -4.98 15.26 -15.11
C GLN A 534 -5.28 16.61 -14.46
N ALA A 535 -5.49 17.65 -15.26
CA ALA A 535 -5.91 18.97 -14.77
C ALA A 535 -7.25 18.88 -14.01
N ILE A 536 -8.23 18.16 -14.58
CA ILE A 536 -9.53 17.93 -13.93
C ILE A 536 -9.40 17.15 -12.63
N ARG A 537 -8.52 16.14 -12.57
CA ARG A 537 -8.27 15.38 -11.32
C ARG A 537 -7.70 16.27 -10.22
N VAL A 538 -6.73 17.12 -10.56
CA VAL A 538 -6.14 18.08 -9.61
C VAL A 538 -7.19 19.09 -9.13
N GLU A 539 -7.99 19.63 -10.06
CA GLU A 539 -9.06 20.57 -9.72
C GLU A 539 -10.15 19.91 -8.83
N LYS A 540 -10.51 18.66 -9.13
CA LYS A 540 -11.43 17.87 -8.31
C LYS A 540 -10.88 17.64 -6.91
N GLN A 541 -9.63 17.26 -6.79
CA GLN A 541 -9.00 17.04 -5.48
C GLN A 541 -8.99 18.33 -4.65
N GLN A 542 -8.64 19.45 -5.26
CA GLN A 542 -8.68 20.77 -4.60
C GLN A 542 -10.10 21.15 -4.18
N ALA A 543 -11.10 20.85 -5.02
CA ALA A 543 -12.51 21.08 -4.69
C ALA A 543 -12.98 20.20 -3.53
N ASP A 544 -12.60 18.93 -3.51
CA ASP A 544 -12.94 17.99 -2.44
C ASP A 544 -12.27 18.39 -1.10
N GLU A 545 -11.02 18.84 -1.13
CA GLU A 545 -10.33 19.36 0.06
C GLU A 545 -10.96 20.66 0.57
N ALA A 546 -11.36 21.57 -0.34
CA ALA A 546 -12.05 22.80 0.02
C ALA A 546 -13.45 22.51 0.61
N ALA A 547 -14.17 21.54 0.06
CA ALA A 547 -15.46 21.10 0.57
C ALA A 547 -15.34 20.45 1.96
N ALA A 548 -14.30 19.65 2.19
CA ALA A 548 -14.02 19.06 3.50
C ALA A 548 -13.72 20.12 4.56
N LYS A 549 -12.88 21.12 4.23
CA LYS A 549 -12.59 22.26 5.13
C LYS A 549 -13.84 23.10 5.44
N ALA A 550 -14.62 23.41 4.41
CA ALA A 550 -15.86 24.16 4.60
C ALA A 550 -16.88 23.41 5.46
N LYS A 551 -16.94 22.07 5.34
CA LYS A 551 -17.79 21.24 6.20
C LYS A 551 -17.32 21.26 7.65
N GLN A 552 -16.01 21.18 7.88
CA GLN A 552 -15.43 21.26 9.23
C GLN A 552 -15.69 22.63 9.86
N GLU A 553 -15.45 23.72 9.14
CA GLU A 553 -15.75 25.08 9.63
C GLU A 553 -17.25 25.26 9.96
N LEU A 554 -18.13 24.65 9.17
CA LEU A 554 -19.57 24.72 9.39
C LEU A 554 -20.00 23.94 10.63
N GLU A 555 -19.33 22.81 10.91
CA GLU A 555 -19.55 22.03 12.16
C GLU A 555 -19.02 22.80 13.38
N GLU A 556 -17.85 23.43 13.29
CA GLU A 556 -17.30 24.28 14.35
C GLU A 556 -18.22 25.48 14.66
N ILE A 557 -18.71 26.18 13.63
CA ILE A 557 -19.67 27.28 13.80
C ILE A 557 -20.97 26.81 14.43
N ARG A 558 -21.46 25.62 14.06
CA ARG A 558 -22.66 25.03 14.66
C ARG A 558 -22.47 24.69 16.13
N ALA A 559 -21.29 24.12 16.47
CA ALA A 559 -20.94 23.81 17.85
C ALA A 559 -20.83 25.07 18.72
N GLU A 560 -20.13 26.10 18.24
CA GLU A 560 -20.06 27.40 18.93
C GLU A 560 -21.42 28.05 19.11
N ARG A 561 -22.27 27.96 18.07
CA ARG A 561 -23.62 28.50 18.16
C ARG A 561 -24.48 27.76 19.18
N ALA A 562 -24.38 26.44 19.23
CA ALA A 562 -25.07 25.61 20.20
C ALA A 562 -24.64 25.95 21.64
N GLU A 563 -23.34 26.10 21.83
CA GLU A 563 -22.78 26.50 23.15
C GLU A 563 -23.26 27.89 23.59
N LYS A 564 -23.21 28.88 22.68
CA LYS A 564 -23.72 30.26 22.99
C LYS A 564 -25.23 30.28 23.29
N ILE A 565 -26.00 29.43 22.59
CA ILE A 565 -27.46 29.32 22.87
C ILE A 565 -27.67 28.69 24.26
N GLU A 566 -26.93 27.67 24.64
CA GLU A 566 -27.07 27.03 25.93
C GLU A 566 -26.60 27.98 27.07
N GLN A 567 -25.53 28.71 26.87
CA GLN A 567 -25.08 29.75 27.81
C GLN A 567 -26.15 30.84 27.99
N ALA A 568 -26.73 31.31 26.89
CA ALA A 568 -27.83 32.31 26.95
C ALA A 568 -29.06 31.75 27.65
N ARG A 569 -29.37 30.46 27.46
CA ARG A 569 -30.48 29.79 28.14
C ARG A 569 -30.26 29.68 29.65
N LEU A 570 -29.04 29.33 30.06
CA LEU A 570 -28.66 29.28 31.49
C LEU A 570 -28.76 30.66 32.13
N GLN A 571 -28.26 31.70 31.43
CA GLN A 571 -28.39 33.09 31.93
C GLN A 571 -29.84 33.52 32.05
N ALA A 572 -30.66 33.22 31.07
CA ALA A 572 -32.11 33.52 31.12
C ALA A 572 -32.79 32.81 32.27
N MET A 573 -32.48 31.54 32.54
CA MET A 573 -33.00 30.80 33.69
C MET A 573 -32.56 31.43 35.00
N GLN A 574 -31.32 31.87 35.13
CA GLN A 574 -30.84 32.56 36.35
C GLN A 574 -31.57 33.88 36.58
N ILE A 575 -31.80 34.68 35.52
CA ILE A 575 -32.55 35.93 35.59
C ILE A 575 -34.01 35.66 36.03
N VAL A 576 -34.65 34.62 35.48
CA VAL A 576 -36.02 34.24 35.84
C VAL A 576 -36.12 33.78 37.31
N GLU A 577 -35.18 32.96 37.75
CA GLU A 577 -35.12 32.50 39.15
C GLU A 577 -34.88 33.66 40.12
N GLN A 578 -33.97 34.57 39.79
CA GLN A 578 -33.67 35.74 40.58
C GLN A 578 -34.90 36.67 40.67
N THR A 579 -35.56 36.94 39.54
CA THR A 579 -36.78 37.74 39.46
C THR A 579 -37.92 37.10 40.25
N ARG A 580 -38.03 35.76 40.25
CA ARG A 580 -39.02 35.01 41.02
C ARG A 580 -38.75 35.11 42.54
N ALA A 581 -37.49 35.01 42.94
CA ALA A 581 -37.08 35.15 44.34
C ALA A 581 -37.40 36.58 44.88
N GLU A 582 -37.05 37.62 44.10
CA GLU A 582 -37.34 39.02 44.46
C GLU A 582 -38.86 39.34 44.49
N SER A 583 -39.61 38.75 43.53
CA SER A 583 -41.07 38.89 43.53
C SER A 583 -41.71 38.23 44.76
N ASN A 584 -41.24 37.05 45.14
CA ASN A 584 -41.74 36.38 46.37
C ASN A 584 -41.39 37.16 47.62
N ALA A 585 -40.19 37.72 47.72
CA ALA A 585 -39.76 38.57 48.82
C ALA A 585 -40.64 39.85 48.92
N LEU A 586 -41.02 40.42 47.78
CA LEU A 586 -41.94 41.60 47.71
C LEU A 586 -43.37 41.22 48.13
N LEU A 587 -43.86 40.04 47.77
CA LEU A 587 -45.13 39.53 48.22
C LEU A 587 -45.16 39.27 49.73
N GLU A 588 -44.09 38.70 50.30
CA GLU A 588 -43.96 38.55 51.77
C GLU A 588 -43.95 39.90 52.52
N GLU A 589 -43.26 40.91 51.94
CA GLU A 589 -43.20 42.26 52.54
C GLU A 589 -44.59 42.92 52.50
N LEU A 590 -45.31 42.78 51.41
CA LEU A 590 -46.68 43.21 51.26
C LEU A 590 -47.62 42.51 52.27
N ASP A 591 -47.48 41.22 52.47
CA ASP A 591 -48.26 40.46 53.43
C ASP A 591 -47.99 40.85 54.89
N LYS A 592 -46.74 41.20 55.21
CA LYS A 592 -46.36 41.76 56.51
C LYS A 592 -47.02 43.10 56.71
N LEU A 593 -46.94 44.02 55.73
CA LEU A 593 -47.57 45.30 55.81
C LEU A 593 -49.12 45.19 55.90
N ARG A 594 -49.73 44.18 55.25
CA ARG A 594 -51.18 43.91 55.41
C ARG A 594 -51.54 43.43 56.79
N LYS A 595 -50.67 42.66 57.47
CA LYS A 595 -50.86 42.23 58.88
C LYS A 595 -50.67 43.35 59.90
N GLU A 596 -49.86 44.36 59.56
CA GLU A 596 -49.61 45.51 60.48
C GLU A 596 -50.54 46.70 60.34
N LYS A 597 -51.65 46.57 59.60
CA LYS A 597 -52.64 47.57 59.23
C LYS A 597 -53.34 48.23 60.47
N GLU A 598 -53.14 47.72 61.67
CA GLU A 598 -53.74 48.24 62.94
C GLU A 598 -52.80 49.09 63.78
N ARG A 599 -51.59 49.48 63.29
CA ARG A 599 -50.66 50.33 64.07
C ARG A 599 -50.63 51.75 63.54
N ALA A 600 -50.37 52.71 64.50
CA ALA A 600 -50.42 54.13 64.20
C ALA A 600 -49.38 54.71 63.25
N THR A 601 -48.38 53.94 62.91
CA THR A 601 -47.27 54.31 62.00
C THR A 601 -47.45 53.82 60.54
N PHE A 602 -48.62 53.35 60.17
CA PHE A 602 -48.87 52.74 58.88
C PHE A 602 -48.59 53.63 57.64
N SER A 603 -48.71 54.96 57.80
CA SER A 603 -48.51 55.93 56.70
C SER A 603 -47.08 56.10 56.32
N GLU A 604 -46.13 56.06 57.26
CA GLU A 604 -44.71 56.16 56.99
C GLU A 604 -44.12 54.84 56.44
N ASP A 605 -44.58 53.73 56.99
CA ASP A 605 -44.18 52.40 56.54
C ASP A 605 -44.63 52.09 55.09
N VAL A 606 -45.82 52.56 54.70
CA VAL A 606 -46.32 52.44 53.33
C VAL A 606 -45.51 53.29 52.34
N ILE A 607 -45.09 54.48 52.75
CA ILE A 607 -44.24 55.35 51.92
C ILE A 607 -42.87 54.75 51.75
N SER A 608 -42.30 54.19 52.80
CA SER A 608 -41.01 53.49 52.79
C SER A 608 -41.08 52.23 51.95
N ALA A 609 -42.07 51.38 52.11
CA ALA A 609 -42.36 50.23 51.35
C ALA A 609 -42.58 50.52 49.87
N LYS A 610 -43.26 51.58 49.54
CA LYS A 610 -43.52 52.03 48.16
C LYS A 610 -42.18 52.51 47.46
N SER A 611 -41.32 53.19 48.27
CA SER A 611 -39.97 53.60 47.73
C SER A 611 -39.03 52.44 47.58
N SER A 612 -39.03 51.49 48.49
CA SER A 612 -38.21 50.29 48.43
C SER A 612 -38.64 49.34 47.31
N SER A 613 -39.95 49.15 47.13
CA SER A 613 -40.54 48.41 45.99
C SER A 613 -40.21 49.05 44.66
N LYS A 614 -40.29 50.37 44.55
CA LYS A 614 -39.92 51.06 43.29
C LYS A 614 -38.41 50.91 42.95
N ARG A 615 -37.58 50.89 44.03
CA ARG A 615 -36.14 50.66 43.87
C ARG A 615 -35.83 49.22 43.48
N ARG A 616 -36.53 48.25 44.08
CA ARG A 616 -36.37 46.82 43.68
C ARG A 616 -36.90 46.53 42.25
N PHE A 617 -38.04 47.09 41.87
CA PHE A 617 -38.55 47.01 40.50
C PHE A 617 -37.57 47.62 39.48
N ARG A 618 -36.92 48.71 39.80
CA ARG A 618 -35.89 49.29 38.94
C ARG A 618 -34.67 48.37 38.82
N HIS A 619 -34.20 47.79 39.93
CA HIS A 619 -33.13 46.86 39.95
C HIS A 619 -33.47 45.58 39.18
N MET A 620 -34.69 45.03 39.30
CA MET A 620 -35.19 43.89 38.51
C MET A 620 -35.19 44.21 37.00
N TYR A 621 -35.60 45.43 36.65
CA TYR A 621 -35.65 45.85 35.26
C TYR A 621 -34.23 46.01 34.67
N GLU A 622 -33.31 46.53 35.42
CA GLU A 622 -31.89 46.69 35.06
C GLU A 622 -31.20 45.32 34.93
N THR A 623 -31.51 44.36 35.82
CA THR A 623 -30.95 43.02 35.80
C THR A 623 -31.56 42.14 34.66
N ALA A 624 -32.82 42.34 34.34
CA ALA A 624 -33.48 41.62 33.26
C ALA A 624 -33.21 42.17 31.85
N ASN A 625 -32.53 43.32 31.75
CA ASN A 625 -32.23 43.94 30.47
C ASN A 625 -30.72 44.21 30.30
N PRO A 626 -29.89 43.18 30.17
CA PRO A 626 -28.44 43.34 30.06
C PRO A 626 -27.97 43.97 28.73
N LEU A 627 -28.91 44.34 27.84
CA LEU A 627 -28.61 44.90 26.52
C LEU A 627 -28.37 46.42 26.53
N GLU A 628 -28.63 47.15 27.63
CA GLU A 628 -28.36 48.58 27.69
C GLU A 628 -26.85 48.93 27.97
N GLU A 629 -26.10 48.05 28.59
CA GLU A 629 -24.67 48.30 28.83
C GLU A 629 -23.75 48.03 27.63
N ALA A 630 -24.18 47.25 26.63
CA ALA A 630 -23.38 46.99 25.45
C ALA A 630 -23.49 48.04 24.33
N ALA A 631 -24.39 49.05 24.49
CA ALA A 631 -24.63 50.05 23.46
C ALA A 631 -23.83 51.36 23.62
N ALA A 632 -22.95 51.44 24.63
CA ALA A 632 -22.30 52.71 24.99
C ALA A 632 -20.82 52.87 24.54
N THR A 633 -20.32 52.03 23.70
CA THR A 633 -18.91 52.19 23.24
C THR A 633 -18.70 51.93 21.74
N ASP A 634 -19.19 52.86 20.94
CA ASP A 634 -18.58 53.09 19.62
C ASP A 634 -18.72 54.60 19.22
N ALA A 635 -18.06 55.44 20.02
CA ALA A 635 -18.03 56.88 19.77
C ALA A 635 -17.08 57.31 18.65
N SER A 636 -16.48 56.37 17.91
CA SER A 636 -15.49 56.69 16.87
C SER A 636 -15.91 56.43 15.45
N TYR A 637 -17.15 55.99 15.15
CA TYR A 637 -17.55 55.75 13.81
C TYR A 637 -17.85 57.05 13.06
N GLN A 638 -16.99 57.42 12.10
CA GLN A 638 -17.27 58.48 11.13
C GLN A 638 -17.78 57.86 9.83
N LEU A 639 -18.83 58.45 9.27
CA LEU A 639 -19.38 58.05 7.98
C LEU A 639 -18.31 58.19 6.90
N PRO A 640 -17.97 57.12 6.13
CA PRO A 640 -16.92 57.15 5.11
C PRO A 640 -17.23 58.13 3.96
N ARG A 641 -18.47 58.56 3.78
CA ARG A 641 -18.93 59.57 2.84
C ARG A 641 -20.31 60.12 3.28
N ALA A 642 -20.68 61.28 2.73
CA ALA A 642 -22.06 61.79 2.89
C ALA A 642 -23.08 60.83 2.34
N LEU A 643 -24.20 60.62 3.07
CA LEU A 643 -25.31 59.72 2.66
C LEU A 643 -26.03 60.30 1.47
N LYS A 644 -26.44 59.43 0.58
CA LYS A 644 -27.27 59.72 -0.60
C LYS A 644 -28.64 59.05 -0.45
N VAL A 645 -29.67 59.66 -1.06
CA VAL A 645 -30.97 59.02 -1.13
C VAL A 645 -30.87 57.70 -1.88
N GLY A 646 -31.39 56.67 -1.26
CA GLY A 646 -31.26 55.26 -1.74
C GLY A 646 -30.18 54.44 -1.07
N ASP A 647 -29.25 55.04 -0.31
CA ASP A 647 -28.21 54.29 0.43
C ASP A 647 -28.87 53.34 1.45
N THR A 648 -28.29 52.16 1.58
CA THR A 648 -28.67 51.22 2.65
C THR A 648 -27.88 51.53 3.89
N VAL A 649 -28.58 51.85 4.96
CA VAL A 649 -28.02 52.18 6.27
C VAL A 649 -28.50 51.17 7.32
N MET A 650 -27.70 50.95 8.33
CA MET A 650 -28.04 50.12 9.49
C MET A 650 -28.09 51.03 10.73
N VAL A 651 -29.15 50.87 11.52
CA VAL A 651 -29.30 51.58 12.80
C VAL A 651 -28.36 50.95 13.83
N ALA A 652 -27.52 51.73 14.50
CA ALA A 652 -26.53 51.25 15.45
C ALA A 652 -27.21 50.46 16.62
N ASP A 653 -28.32 50.94 17.11
CA ASP A 653 -29.00 50.43 18.30
C ASP A 653 -29.80 49.13 17.99
N THR A 654 -30.49 49.07 16.87
CA THR A 654 -31.38 47.95 16.55
C THR A 654 -30.86 47.00 15.50
N LYS A 655 -29.69 47.29 14.88
CA LYS A 655 -29.09 46.56 13.77
C LYS A 655 -30.04 46.33 12.58
N GLN A 656 -31.16 47.08 12.51
CA GLN A 656 -32.09 47.01 11.37
C GLN A 656 -31.55 47.75 10.17
N LYS A 657 -31.67 47.16 9.01
CA LYS A 657 -31.27 47.76 7.74
C LYS A 657 -32.46 48.55 7.15
N GLY A 658 -32.20 49.78 6.77
CA GLY A 658 -33.17 50.65 6.10
C GLY A 658 -32.59 51.39 4.91
N LYS A 659 -33.41 51.96 4.06
CA LYS A 659 -32.98 52.80 2.95
C LYS A 659 -33.19 54.26 3.24
N VAL A 660 -32.23 55.11 2.95
CA VAL A 660 -32.31 56.57 3.09
C VAL A 660 -33.31 57.13 2.07
N VAL A 661 -34.32 57.86 2.57
CA VAL A 661 -35.37 58.44 1.73
C VAL A 661 -35.19 59.93 1.56
N SER A 662 -34.59 60.67 2.51
CA SER A 662 -34.28 62.09 2.42
C SER A 662 -32.88 62.39 2.91
N LEU A 663 -32.25 63.45 2.44
CA LEU A 663 -30.98 63.95 2.97
C LEU A 663 -31.17 64.57 4.38
N PRO A 664 -30.15 64.67 5.23
CA PRO A 664 -30.20 65.25 6.56
C PRO A 664 -30.71 66.70 6.48
N ASP A 665 -31.63 67.06 7.39
CA ASP A 665 -32.09 68.45 7.61
C ASP A 665 -31.09 69.26 8.47
N SER A 666 -31.40 70.54 8.66
CA SER A 666 -30.59 71.44 9.49
C SER A 666 -30.37 70.96 10.95
N SER A 667 -31.10 69.94 11.38
CA SER A 667 -31.00 69.35 12.72
C SER A 667 -30.33 67.95 12.67
N ASN A 668 -29.59 67.64 11.59
CA ASN A 668 -28.94 66.34 11.34
C ASN A 668 -29.84 65.12 11.43
N ARG A 669 -31.16 65.31 11.07
CA ARG A 669 -32.15 64.23 11.02
C ARG A 669 -32.51 63.89 9.59
N LEU A 670 -32.61 62.59 9.26
CA LEU A 670 -33.00 62.13 7.94
C LEU A 670 -34.10 61.08 8.06
N LEU A 671 -34.84 60.89 6.97
CA LEU A 671 -35.90 59.91 6.89
C LEU A 671 -35.35 58.60 6.32
N VAL A 672 -35.47 57.51 7.10
CA VAL A 672 -35.05 56.16 6.72
C VAL A 672 -36.28 55.26 6.66
N GLN A 673 -36.36 54.46 5.62
CA GLN A 673 -37.47 53.53 5.40
C GLN A 673 -37.05 52.12 5.79
N PHE A 674 -37.78 51.48 6.70
CA PHE A 674 -37.67 50.12 7.15
C PHE A 674 -38.92 49.34 6.68
N GLY A 675 -38.78 48.57 5.59
CA GLY A 675 -39.92 47.89 4.98
C GLY A 675 -41.02 48.89 4.57
N ALA A 676 -42.21 48.84 5.17
CA ALA A 676 -43.33 49.72 4.91
C ALA A 676 -43.33 51.02 5.76
N MET A 677 -42.51 51.12 6.80
CA MET A 677 -42.51 52.26 7.73
C MET A 677 -41.39 53.26 7.40
N LYS A 678 -41.63 54.53 7.46
CA LYS A 678 -40.67 55.63 7.33
C LYS A 678 -40.50 56.33 8.67
N THR A 679 -39.26 56.38 9.17
CA THR A 679 -38.98 56.97 10.49
C THR A 679 -37.89 58.03 10.37
N LYS A 680 -38.03 59.17 11.07
CA LYS A 680 -36.99 60.19 11.18
C LYS A 680 -35.97 59.75 12.20
N MET A 681 -34.66 59.72 11.82
CA MET A 681 -33.57 59.28 12.68
C MET A 681 -32.39 60.29 12.62
N GLN A 682 -31.59 60.33 13.67
CA GLN A 682 -30.36 61.16 13.72
C GLN A 682 -29.23 60.47 12.96
N LEU A 683 -28.45 61.26 12.26
CA LEU A 683 -27.34 60.81 11.42
C LEU A 683 -26.29 59.99 12.21
N GLU A 684 -26.08 60.31 13.46
CA GLU A 684 -25.11 59.66 14.36
C GLU A 684 -25.44 58.22 14.68
N ARG A 685 -26.72 57.82 14.59
CA ARG A 685 -27.22 56.49 14.87
C ARG A 685 -27.19 55.55 13.66
N LEU A 686 -26.72 56.07 12.52
CA LEU A 686 -26.72 55.30 11.27
C LEU A 686 -25.33 54.89 10.86
N ARG A 687 -25.20 53.68 10.35
CA ARG A 687 -23.96 53.12 9.79
C ARG A 687 -24.21 52.79 8.34
N LEU A 688 -23.30 53.19 7.43
CA LEU A 688 -23.43 52.89 6.03
C LEU A 688 -23.07 51.41 5.77
N VAL A 689 -23.99 50.67 5.16
CA VAL A 689 -23.70 49.30 4.71
C VAL A 689 -23.01 49.39 3.36
N ASN A 690 -21.75 49.00 3.24
CA ASN A 690 -20.96 49.08 2.02
C ASN A 690 -21.67 48.41 0.84
N SER A 691 -22.22 49.17 -0.06
CA SER A 691 -22.52 48.72 -1.42
C SER A 691 -21.30 49.01 -2.27
N GLN A 692 -20.73 47.99 -2.93
CA GLN A 692 -19.62 48.19 -3.89
C GLN A 692 -19.96 49.23 -4.94
N PRO A 693 -19.04 50.10 -5.34
CA PRO A 693 -19.33 51.14 -6.32
C PRO A 693 -19.54 50.52 -7.70
N GLU A 694 -20.69 50.82 -8.29
CA GLU A 694 -20.96 50.61 -9.72
C GLU A 694 -19.94 51.38 -10.55
N LYS A 695 -19.06 50.65 -11.30
CA LYS A 695 -18.20 51.22 -12.31
C LYS A 695 -19.05 51.54 -13.56
N GLN A 696 -19.09 52.80 -13.97
CA GLN A 696 -19.57 53.26 -15.25
C GLN A 696 -18.74 52.60 -16.40
N PRO A 697 -19.33 52.30 -17.56
CA PRO A 697 -18.72 51.56 -18.65
C PRO A 697 -17.79 52.44 -19.45
N GLN A 698 -16.46 52.15 -19.45
CA GLN A 698 -15.57 52.59 -20.52
C GLN A 698 -15.44 51.46 -21.56
N LYS A 699 -15.80 51.77 -22.77
CA LYS A 699 -15.57 50.96 -23.98
C LYS A 699 -14.08 50.78 -24.23
N LYS A 700 -13.59 49.53 -24.29
CA LYS A 700 -12.43 49.12 -25.07
C LYS A 700 -12.55 47.64 -25.45
N ASN A 701 -12.37 47.35 -26.71
CA ASN A 701 -12.39 46.09 -27.40
C ASN A 701 -11.26 45.15 -26.95
N ALA A 702 -11.56 43.88 -26.63
CA ALA A 702 -10.72 42.73 -26.91
C ALA A 702 -11.48 41.44 -26.56
N PRO A 703 -11.16 40.29 -27.14
CA PRO A 703 -12.09 39.15 -27.26
C PRO A 703 -12.23 38.35 -25.99
N ARG A 704 -13.43 37.98 -25.65
CA ARG A 704 -13.79 37.12 -24.53
C ARG A 704 -13.73 35.67 -24.97
N THR A 705 -12.79 34.97 -24.42
CA THR A 705 -12.90 33.52 -24.29
C THR A 705 -13.90 33.17 -23.17
N GLY A 706 -14.96 32.46 -23.56
CA GLY A 706 -16.02 32.09 -22.66
C GLY A 706 -15.58 31.07 -21.62
N LYS A 707 -15.79 31.37 -20.35
CA LYS A 707 -15.80 30.36 -19.30
C LYS A 707 -17.17 29.69 -19.29
N VAL A 708 -17.20 28.46 -19.77
CA VAL A 708 -18.32 27.54 -19.55
C VAL A 708 -18.18 26.96 -18.16
N SER A 709 -19.05 27.34 -17.24
CA SER A 709 -19.19 26.65 -15.98
C SER A 709 -20.18 25.48 -16.18
N ALA A 710 -19.63 24.29 -16.37
CA ALA A 710 -20.42 23.08 -16.34
C ALA A 710 -20.67 22.65 -14.90
N LYS A 711 -21.85 22.92 -14.37
CA LYS A 711 -22.40 22.22 -13.21
C LYS A 711 -22.94 20.90 -13.70
N THR A 712 -22.26 19.83 -13.35
CA THR A 712 -22.77 18.47 -13.52
C THR A 712 -23.54 18.09 -12.26
N GLU A 713 -24.83 18.35 -12.25
CA GLU A 713 -25.77 17.71 -11.32
C GLU A 713 -26.41 16.51 -12.02
N ARG A 714 -26.17 15.33 -11.49
CA ARG A 714 -26.95 14.13 -11.75
C ARG A 714 -28.27 14.21 -10.98
N SER A 715 -29.20 14.95 -11.52
CA SER A 715 -30.64 14.78 -11.38
C SER A 715 -31.19 15.54 -12.57
N GLY A 716 -32.00 14.88 -13.40
CA GLY A 716 -32.53 15.52 -14.60
C GLY A 716 -33.37 16.74 -14.20
N SER A 717 -32.80 17.93 -14.26
CA SER A 717 -33.57 19.12 -14.16
C SER A 717 -34.41 19.20 -15.44
N MET A 718 -35.72 19.13 -15.30
CA MET A 718 -36.65 19.33 -16.41
C MET A 718 -36.71 20.79 -16.85
N GLU A 719 -35.77 21.63 -16.45
CA GLU A 719 -35.76 23.06 -16.65
C GLU A 719 -34.46 23.56 -17.28
N LEU A 720 -34.59 24.42 -18.30
CA LEU A 720 -33.50 25.12 -18.93
C LEU A 720 -33.64 26.63 -18.74
N ASP A 721 -32.66 27.28 -18.16
CA ASP A 721 -32.66 28.75 -17.98
C ASP A 721 -31.74 29.41 -19.01
N ILE A 722 -32.32 30.12 -19.99
CA ILE A 722 -31.65 30.86 -21.05
C ILE A 722 -31.73 32.37 -20.89
N ARG A 723 -32.06 32.85 -19.68
CA ARG A 723 -32.15 34.31 -19.44
C ARG A 723 -30.76 34.94 -19.57
N GLY A 724 -30.72 36.06 -20.33
CA GLY A 724 -29.49 36.79 -20.58
C GLY A 724 -28.65 36.26 -21.73
N CYS A 725 -29.05 35.19 -22.41
CA CYS A 725 -28.46 34.74 -23.65
C CYS A 725 -28.85 35.61 -24.85
N THR A 726 -27.99 35.60 -25.91
CA THR A 726 -28.43 36.11 -27.24
C THR A 726 -29.48 35.19 -27.84
N CYS A 727 -30.24 35.67 -28.84
CA CYS A 727 -31.27 34.83 -29.46
C CYS A 727 -30.71 33.56 -30.08
N ASP A 728 -29.55 33.64 -30.74
CA ASP A 728 -28.90 32.50 -31.38
C ASP A 728 -28.32 31.50 -30.34
N ASP A 729 -27.63 31.99 -29.31
CA ASP A 729 -27.10 31.13 -28.21
C ASP A 729 -28.24 30.47 -27.43
N GLY A 730 -29.34 31.20 -27.16
CA GLY A 730 -30.47 30.65 -26.44
C GLY A 730 -31.18 29.54 -27.20
N VAL A 731 -31.34 29.72 -28.54
CA VAL A 731 -31.88 28.67 -29.41
C VAL A 731 -30.97 27.46 -29.50
N TYR A 732 -29.66 27.66 -29.62
CA TYR A 732 -28.67 26.55 -29.63
C TYR A 732 -28.70 25.74 -28.33
N GLN A 733 -28.70 26.40 -27.19
CA GLN A 733 -28.79 25.71 -25.89
C GLN A 733 -30.11 24.97 -25.72
N MET A 734 -31.21 25.54 -26.20
CA MET A 734 -32.52 24.93 -26.20
C MET A 734 -32.54 23.66 -27.08
N ASP A 735 -32.01 23.70 -28.30
CA ASP A 735 -31.96 22.54 -29.17
C ASP A 735 -31.17 21.39 -28.51
N ALA A 736 -29.96 21.65 -28.00
CA ALA A 736 -29.15 20.68 -27.30
C ALA A 736 -29.81 20.13 -26.00
N PHE A 737 -30.64 20.93 -25.31
CA PHE A 737 -31.41 20.50 -24.16
C PHE A 737 -32.59 19.61 -24.54
N LEU A 738 -33.32 19.99 -25.59
CA LEU A 738 -34.46 19.23 -26.09
C LEU A 738 -34.03 17.85 -26.64
N ASP A 739 -32.93 17.78 -27.35
CA ASP A 739 -32.36 16.52 -27.86
C ASP A 739 -32.03 15.57 -26.71
N ARG A 740 -31.43 16.07 -25.63
CA ARG A 740 -31.16 15.26 -24.42
C ARG A 740 -32.45 14.83 -23.72
N ALA A 741 -33.45 15.70 -23.65
CA ALA A 741 -34.73 15.38 -23.05
C ALA A 741 -35.47 14.28 -23.83
N VAL A 742 -35.45 14.32 -25.16
CA VAL A 742 -36.00 13.27 -26.03
C VAL A 742 -35.28 11.94 -25.82
N LEU A 743 -33.93 11.94 -25.78
CA LEU A 743 -33.13 10.74 -25.53
C LEU A 743 -33.37 10.15 -24.14
N SER A 744 -33.76 10.99 -23.17
CA SER A 744 -34.08 10.57 -21.79
C SER A 744 -35.56 10.23 -21.60
N HIS A 745 -36.37 10.21 -22.67
CA HIS A 745 -37.83 9.93 -22.62
C HIS A 745 -38.63 10.86 -21.67
N VAL A 746 -38.20 12.12 -21.54
CA VAL A 746 -38.88 13.11 -20.73
C VAL A 746 -40.05 13.68 -21.54
N SER A 747 -41.27 13.60 -21.02
CA SER A 747 -42.49 14.04 -21.75
C SER A 747 -42.76 15.57 -21.69
N THR A 748 -42.22 16.26 -20.68
CA THR A 748 -42.47 17.70 -20.52
C THR A 748 -41.24 18.40 -19.95
N VAL A 749 -40.86 19.51 -20.51
CA VAL A 749 -39.71 20.33 -20.08
C VAL A 749 -40.10 21.83 -20.02
N THR A 750 -39.37 22.58 -19.19
CA THR A 750 -39.58 23.99 -18.94
C THR A 750 -38.44 24.82 -19.46
N ILE A 751 -38.67 25.81 -20.28
CA ILE A 751 -37.66 26.75 -20.79
C ILE A 751 -37.90 28.14 -20.22
N ILE A 752 -36.97 28.65 -19.44
CA ILE A 752 -37.03 29.95 -18.77
C ILE A 752 -36.26 30.98 -19.61
N HIS A 753 -36.99 31.86 -20.32
CA HIS A 753 -36.40 32.89 -21.19
C HIS A 753 -36.60 34.33 -20.63
N GLY A 754 -37.33 34.47 -19.53
CA GLY A 754 -37.55 35.77 -18.87
C GLY A 754 -38.59 36.64 -19.54
N LYS A 755 -39.03 37.70 -18.81
CA LYS A 755 -40.09 38.66 -19.23
C LYS A 755 -39.53 39.87 -19.99
N GLY A 756 -38.22 39.93 -20.39
CA GLY A 756 -37.59 41.10 -21.01
C GLY A 756 -38.28 41.64 -22.30
N THR A 757 -37.52 42.05 -23.31
CA THR A 757 -38.00 42.59 -24.58
C THR A 757 -38.88 41.65 -25.41
N GLY A 758 -38.96 40.37 -25.02
CA GLY A 758 -39.70 39.31 -25.71
C GLY A 758 -39.03 38.79 -27.00
N LEU A 759 -37.83 39.23 -27.33
CA LEU A 759 -37.11 38.76 -28.51
C LEU A 759 -36.69 37.31 -28.37
N LEU A 760 -36.15 36.93 -27.21
CA LEU A 760 -35.72 35.57 -26.93
C LEU A 760 -36.93 34.61 -26.89
N ARG A 761 -38.08 35.03 -26.33
CA ARG A 761 -39.34 34.29 -26.37
C ARG A 761 -39.80 34.03 -27.82
N LYS A 762 -39.76 35.07 -28.68
CA LYS A 762 -40.11 34.91 -30.11
C LYS A 762 -39.22 33.92 -30.80
N ALA A 763 -37.87 33.98 -30.60
CA ALA A 763 -36.92 33.08 -31.19
C ALA A 763 -37.16 31.62 -30.73
N VAL A 764 -37.37 31.39 -29.43
CA VAL A 764 -37.69 30.09 -28.87
C VAL A 764 -38.98 29.54 -29.47
N HIS A 765 -40.08 30.32 -29.49
CA HIS A 765 -41.35 29.86 -30.07
C HIS A 765 -41.27 29.61 -31.57
N GLN A 766 -40.51 30.40 -32.33
CA GLN A 766 -40.30 30.20 -33.77
C GLN A 766 -39.54 28.87 -34.01
N ARG A 767 -38.52 28.58 -33.23
CA ARG A 767 -37.77 27.34 -33.33
C ARG A 767 -38.54 26.12 -32.93
N LEU A 768 -39.30 26.17 -31.82
CA LEU A 768 -40.15 25.06 -31.33
C LEU A 768 -41.20 24.63 -32.37
N LYS A 769 -41.74 25.56 -33.19
CA LYS A 769 -42.65 25.20 -34.28
C LYS A 769 -42.02 24.39 -35.43
N GLN A 770 -40.68 24.45 -35.57
CA GLN A 770 -39.93 23.76 -36.63
C GLN A 770 -39.51 22.34 -36.20
N LEU A 771 -39.51 22.03 -34.91
CA LEU A 771 -39.04 20.77 -34.37
C LEU A 771 -40.15 19.71 -34.39
N LYS A 772 -39.90 18.59 -35.12
CA LYS A 772 -40.89 17.53 -35.37
C LYS A 772 -41.23 16.71 -34.08
N TYR A 773 -40.37 16.71 -33.12
CA TYR A 773 -40.52 15.99 -31.87
C TYR A 773 -41.16 16.83 -30.75
N VAL A 774 -41.55 18.09 -31.03
CA VAL A 774 -42.33 18.92 -30.14
C VAL A 774 -43.82 18.72 -30.43
N LYS A 775 -44.55 18.14 -29.50
CA LYS A 775 -45.99 17.90 -29.63
C LYS A 775 -46.80 19.18 -29.41
N SER A 776 -46.48 19.96 -28.41
CA SER A 776 -47.11 21.22 -28.12
C SER A 776 -46.25 22.06 -27.17
N PHE A 777 -46.45 23.38 -27.17
CA PHE A 777 -45.87 24.26 -26.17
C PHE A 777 -46.85 25.39 -25.80
N ARG A 778 -46.73 25.85 -24.56
CA ARG A 778 -47.54 26.93 -23.99
C ARG A 778 -46.71 27.83 -23.10
N LEU A 779 -47.21 29.04 -22.85
CA LEU A 779 -46.63 29.89 -21.79
C LEU A 779 -46.99 29.34 -20.40
N GLY A 780 -46.19 29.64 -19.40
CA GLY A 780 -46.50 29.31 -18.01
C GLY A 780 -47.74 30.05 -17.52
N VAL A 781 -48.48 29.39 -16.59
CA VAL A 781 -49.58 30.02 -15.86
C VAL A 781 -49.14 30.61 -14.52
N PHE A 782 -50.04 31.23 -13.78
CA PHE A 782 -49.73 31.78 -12.45
C PHE A 782 -49.13 30.71 -11.53
N GLY A 783 -47.92 30.95 -11.05
CA GLY A 783 -47.11 29.97 -10.29
C GLY A 783 -46.05 29.21 -11.07
N GLU A 784 -46.10 29.13 -12.41
CA GLU A 784 -45.15 28.49 -13.31
C GLU A 784 -44.15 29.47 -13.96
N GLY A 785 -44.17 30.76 -13.60
CA GLY A 785 -43.30 31.80 -14.15
C GLY A 785 -43.95 32.67 -15.23
N GLU A 786 -45.26 32.47 -15.52
CA GLU A 786 -46.11 33.29 -16.43
C GLU A 786 -45.43 33.50 -17.80
N ASP A 787 -45.46 34.76 -18.32
CA ASP A 787 -44.87 35.15 -19.62
C ASP A 787 -43.38 35.01 -19.77
N GLY A 788 -42.65 34.69 -18.68
CA GLY A 788 -41.22 34.49 -18.69
C GLY A 788 -40.76 33.04 -18.94
N VAL A 789 -41.71 32.10 -19.08
CA VAL A 789 -41.44 30.66 -19.19
C VAL A 789 -42.29 30.04 -20.29
N THR A 790 -41.69 29.11 -21.04
CA THR A 790 -42.38 28.25 -22.00
C THR A 790 -42.29 26.80 -21.59
N ILE A 791 -43.44 26.14 -21.43
CA ILE A 791 -43.56 24.73 -21.13
C ILE A 791 -43.73 23.99 -22.45
N VAL A 792 -42.85 23.01 -22.70
CA VAL A 792 -42.78 22.24 -23.97
C VAL A 792 -43.15 20.79 -23.66
N THR A 793 -44.09 20.25 -24.41
CA THR A 793 -44.44 18.81 -24.35
C THR A 793 -43.82 18.13 -25.58
N LEU A 794 -43.04 17.12 -25.33
CA LEU A 794 -42.33 16.33 -26.33
C LEU A 794 -43.19 15.11 -26.76
N ALA A 795 -42.91 14.59 -27.96
CA ALA A 795 -43.71 13.52 -28.56
C ALA A 795 -43.34 12.14 -28.00
#